data_b53eb174f134bc799fd9591c65402728
#
_entry.id   b53eb174f134bc799fd9591c65402728
#
_cell.length_a   1.000
_cell.length_b   1.000
_cell.length_c   1.000
_cell.angle_alpha   90.00
_cell.angle_beta   90.00
_cell.angle_gamma   90.00
#
_symmetry.space_group_name_H-M   'P 1'
#
loop_
_entity.id
_entity.type
_entity.pdbx_description
1 polymer ?
#
loop_
_entity_poly.entity_id
_entity_poly.type
_entity_poly.pdbx_seq_one_letter_code
_entity_poly.pdbx_strand_id
1 'polypeptide(L)'
;MNDRITVCGARENNLKNVSVTIPRDKLVVFTGLSGSGKSSLAFDTIYAEGQRRYVESLSSYARQFLGQMDKPDVDSIDGLSPAISIDQKTTSKSPRSTVGTVTEIYDYLRLLWARVGIPHCPRCGKEIRRQTIDQIVDRVESMGEGTRFLVLSPVIRGKKGEHQKVFEDARKQGFARVRVDGIQYDLTEEIKLEKNKKQTIELVVDRLVLKEGLRRRLTDSIETACRHSGGLVTIQLPGQKEELSFSQNYACEDCGISLTELEPRMFSFNNPNGACPSCTGLGFQLIADEDLVIPDKDKSIFDGAIQASGWQNARTDSIFRMYFEALAQKYHFSLTVPVKELPREVMNVILYGTKGEKLRMTYNRGNGMGVLEQPFEGILNNVSRRYRETQSDAARKELEECMSTAPCPRCGGNRLSETALAVTVGGIGIMDFCKMSVRQELAFMENLHREGNMAVVAQQIVREIVSRLKFLIDVGLGYLTLSRGAGTLSGGESQRIRLATQIGSSLMGVLYILDEPSIGLHQRDNDKLLATLKHLRDIGNTLIVVEHDEDTMRAADCIVDVGPGAGSHGGQIVAAGSLEDIVNCPRSITGQYLSGVKKIPVPDRRRPGTGKMLTIRGATENNLKNVDVEIPLGKLTCVTGVSGSGKSSLVNEVLNKTLLGKLNHARVRPGICRCVEGMEHLDKVIDIDQSPIGRTPRSNPATYTGLFNDIRDLFASTADAKIRGYGPGRFSFNVKGGRCEACSGDGLVKIEMHFLADVYVPCEVCHGARYNRETLEVQYKGKNIAQVLDMTAEEAVDFFENLPKIRKKAQMLVEVGLGYVKLGQASTTLSGGEAQRVKLATELARTATGRTIYSLAEPTTGLHAADVHRLIDVLGKLVDAGNTVLVIEHNLDVIKTADHIIDLGPEGGDGGGYVVATGTPEEVAQVPESYTGQYLKRYL
;
A
#
# COMPACT_ATOMS: atom_id res chain seq x y z
N MET A 1 -38.50 -0.28 -22.27
CA MET A 1 -37.55 -0.34 -21.10
C MET A 1 -37.75 0.92 -20.28
N ASN A 2 -37.77 0.83 -18.96
CA ASN A 2 -37.79 2.05 -18.13
C ASN A 2 -36.51 2.84 -18.39
N ASP A 3 -36.61 4.07 -18.88
CA ASP A 3 -35.53 5.00 -19.13
C ASP A 3 -35.10 5.81 -17.90
N ARG A 4 -35.68 5.47 -16.74
CA ARG A 4 -35.45 6.14 -15.46
C ARG A 4 -35.30 5.16 -14.32
N ILE A 5 -34.53 5.55 -13.30
CA ILE A 5 -34.49 4.89 -11.99
C ILE A 5 -35.27 5.77 -11.03
N THR A 6 -36.30 5.20 -10.40
CA THR A 6 -37.16 5.93 -9.43
C THR A 6 -36.99 5.33 -8.05
N VAL A 7 -36.51 6.15 -7.12
CA VAL A 7 -36.39 5.83 -5.69
C VAL A 7 -37.56 6.46 -4.96
N CYS A 8 -38.29 5.68 -4.17
CA CYS A 8 -39.42 6.16 -3.37
C CYS A 8 -39.18 5.87 -1.90
N GLY A 9 -39.26 6.90 -1.07
CA GLY A 9 -39.32 6.77 0.37
C GLY A 9 -38.03 6.25 1.04
N ALA A 10 -36.85 6.69 0.60
CA ALA A 10 -35.57 6.32 1.22
C ALA A 10 -35.38 7.00 2.59
N ARG A 11 -35.05 6.17 3.61
CA ARG A 11 -34.92 6.61 5.03
C ARG A 11 -33.64 6.12 5.69
N GLU A 12 -32.67 5.59 4.91
CA GLU A 12 -31.38 5.16 5.45
C GLU A 12 -30.60 6.30 6.10
N ASN A 13 -30.02 6.03 7.25
CA ASN A 13 -29.21 6.97 8.06
C ASN A 13 -29.94 8.28 8.34
N ASN A 14 -29.51 9.37 7.72
CA ASN A 14 -30.11 10.71 7.90
C ASN A 14 -31.11 11.10 6.81
N LEU A 15 -31.45 10.22 5.88
CA LEU A 15 -32.43 10.50 4.81
C LEU A 15 -33.85 10.65 5.37
N LYS A 16 -34.55 11.71 4.92
CA LYS A 16 -35.89 12.09 5.39
C LYS A 16 -36.97 11.73 4.38
N ASN A 17 -37.25 10.43 4.23
CA ASN A 17 -38.26 9.92 3.30
C ASN A 17 -38.07 10.46 1.88
N VAL A 18 -36.82 10.27 1.35
CA VAL A 18 -36.42 10.87 0.08
C VAL A 18 -36.99 10.10 -1.10
N SER A 19 -37.61 10.86 -2.05
CA SER A 19 -38.00 10.31 -3.35
C SER A 19 -37.32 11.10 -4.47
N VAL A 20 -36.72 10.41 -5.43
CA VAL A 20 -35.98 11.00 -6.55
C VAL A 20 -36.06 10.12 -7.78
N THR A 21 -36.16 10.76 -8.95
CA THR A 21 -36.12 10.09 -10.26
C THR A 21 -34.89 10.55 -11.03
N ILE A 22 -34.06 9.62 -11.45
CA ILE A 22 -32.83 9.88 -12.20
C ILE A 22 -32.88 9.20 -13.58
N PRO A 23 -32.33 9.81 -14.64
CA PRO A 23 -32.29 9.21 -15.97
C PRO A 23 -31.30 8.05 -16.03
N ARG A 24 -31.61 7.02 -16.84
CA ARG A 24 -30.69 5.93 -17.18
C ARG A 24 -29.79 6.34 -18.36
N ASP A 25 -28.67 5.61 -18.50
CA ASP A 25 -27.68 5.79 -19.57
C ASP A 25 -27.14 7.22 -19.63
N LYS A 26 -26.99 7.82 -18.45
CA LYS A 26 -26.55 9.20 -18.21
C LYS A 26 -25.50 9.26 -17.10
N LEU A 27 -24.73 10.36 -17.12
CA LEU A 27 -23.83 10.72 -16.03
C LEU A 27 -24.61 11.57 -15.02
N VAL A 28 -24.90 11.01 -13.86
CA VAL A 28 -25.65 11.65 -12.78
C VAL A 28 -24.69 11.97 -11.63
N VAL A 29 -24.65 13.22 -11.18
CA VAL A 29 -23.80 13.63 -10.05
C VAL A 29 -24.67 13.88 -8.81
N PHE A 30 -24.34 13.22 -7.70
CA PHE A 30 -24.89 13.51 -6.38
C PHE A 30 -23.95 14.45 -5.64
N THR A 31 -24.43 15.64 -5.31
CA THR A 31 -23.65 16.69 -4.65
C THR A 31 -24.34 17.21 -3.39
N GLY A 32 -23.68 18.11 -2.65
CA GLY A 32 -24.17 18.71 -1.40
C GLY A 32 -23.12 18.72 -0.29
N LEU A 33 -23.40 19.30 0.85
CA LEU A 33 -22.48 19.41 2.00
C LEU A 33 -21.99 18.04 2.50
N SER A 34 -20.81 18.01 3.13
CA SER A 34 -20.33 16.80 3.82
C SER A 34 -21.34 16.40 4.90
N GLY A 35 -21.69 15.08 4.96
CA GLY A 35 -22.71 14.58 5.89
C GLY A 35 -24.16 14.91 5.51
N SER A 36 -24.46 15.39 4.30
CA SER A 36 -25.84 15.71 3.87
C SER A 36 -26.69 14.48 3.52
N GLY A 37 -26.09 13.28 3.35
CA GLY A 37 -26.81 12.04 3.02
C GLY A 37 -26.57 11.53 1.59
N LYS A 38 -25.64 12.12 0.82
CA LYS A 38 -25.30 11.69 -0.55
C LYS A 38 -24.93 10.22 -0.63
N SER A 39 -23.95 9.81 0.20
CA SER A 39 -23.46 8.43 0.23
C SER A 39 -24.53 7.46 0.73
N SER A 40 -25.39 7.89 1.69
CA SER A 40 -26.53 7.11 2.15
C SER A 40 -27.55 6.84 1.04
N LEU A 41 -27.80 7.82 0.16
CA LEU A 41 -28.67 7.62 -0.99
C LEU A 41 -28.02 6.77 -2.07
N ALA A 42 -26.75 7.03 -2.42
CA ALA A 42 -26.06 6.36 -3.52
C ALA A 42 -25.66 4.91 -3.15
N PHE A 43 -24.99 4.71 -2.00
CA PHE A 43 -24.42 3.42 -1.62
C PHE A 43 -25.33 2.63 -0.69
N ASP A 44 -25.80 3.22 0.42
CA ASP A 44 -26.58 2.48 1.43
C ASP A 44 -28.01 2.20 0.96
N THR A 45 -28.52 2.93 -0.05
CA THR A 45 -29.87 2.74 -0.61
C THR A 45 -29.82 2.14 -2.02
N ILE A 46 -29.34 2.88 -3.03
CA ILE A 46 -29.45 2.47 -4.45
C ILE A 46 -28.55 1.28 -4.75
N TYR A 47 -27.28 1.34 -4.36
CA TYR A 47 -26.35 0.23 -4.58
C TYR A 47 -26.74 -1.01 -3.77
N ALA A 48 -27.04 -0.82 -2.48
CA ALA A 48 -27.40 -1.92 -1.59
C ALA A 48 -28.61 -2.71 -2.11
N GLU A 49 -29.66 -2.03 -2.58
CA GLU A 49 -30.83 -2.68 -3.16
C GLU A 49 -30.51 -3.35 -4.51
N GLY A 50 -29.69 -2.70 -5.36
CA GLY A 50 -29.26 -3.29 -6.64
C GLY A 50 -28.45 -4.58 -6.45
N GLN A 51 -27.51 -4.57 -5.49
CA GLN A 51 -26.71 -5.74 -5.13
C GLN A 51 -27.57 -6.84 -4.47
N ARG A 52 -28.48 -6.47 -3.57
CA ARG A 52 -29.41 -7.41 -2.93
C ARG A 52 -30.22 -8.17 -3.98
N ARG A 53 -30.84 -7.48 -4.95
CA ARG A 53 -31.60 -8.10 -6.04
C ARG A 53 -30.74 -8.99 -6.91
N TYR A 54 -29.51 -8.59 -7.20
CA TYR A 54 -28.56 -9.40 -7.95
C TYR A 54 -28.24 -10.70 -7.22
N VAL A 55 -27.88 -10.61 -5.92
CA VAL A 55 -27.60 -11.78 -5.08
C VAL A 55 -28.84 -12.71 -4.97
N GLU A 56 -30.03 -12.16 -4.83
CA GLU A 56 -31.27 -12.94 -4.78
C GLU A 56 -31.56 -13.69 -6.10
N SER A 57 -31.09 -13.19 -7.24
CA SER A 57 -31.22 -13.84 -8.54
C SER A 57 -30.29 -15.05 -8.71
N LEU A 58 -29.27 -15.19 -7.86
CA LEU A 58 -28.31 -16.29 -7.91
C LEU A 58 -28.85 -17.57 -7.32
N SER A 59 -28.17 -18.70 -7.62
CA SER A 59 -28.56 -20.01 -7.07
C SER A 59 -28.48 -20.00 -5.52
N SER A 60 -29.27 -20.88 -4.87
CA SER A 60 -29.27 -21.03 -3.41
C SER A 60 -27.88 -21.36 -2.85
N TYR A 61 -27.08 -22.11 -3.60
CA TYR A 61 -25.68 -22.41 -3.26
C TYR A 61 -24.81 -21.15 -3.23
N ALA A 62 -24.87 -20.32 -4.28
CA ALA A 62 -24.11 -19.06 -4.33
C ALA A 62 -24.51 -18.08 -3.22
N ARG A 63 -25.82 -18.03 -2.88
CA ARG A 63 -26.33 -17.19 -1.79
C ARG A 63 -25.80 -17.57 -0.41
N GLN A 64 -25.54 -18.87 -0.15
CA GLN A 64 -24.94 -19.33 1.10
C GLN A 64 -23.52 -18.78 1.32
N PHE A 65 -22.76 -18.56 0.24
CA PHE A 65 -21.41 -18.00 0.32
C PHE A 65 -21.37 -16.48 0.41
N LEU A 66 -22.36 -15.80 -0.23
CA LEU A 66 -22.39 -14.32 -0.28
C LEU A 66 -23.09 -13.70 0.93
N GLY A 67 -23.76 -14.50 1.74
CA GLY A 67 -24.55 -14.04 2.87
C GLY A 67 -25.88 -13.41 2.47
N GLN A 68 -26.77 -13.25 3.44
CA GLN A 68 -28.03 -12.54 3.26
C GLN A 68 -27.76 -11.03 3.47
N MET A 69 -28.10 -10.22 2.49
CA MET A 69 -27.99 -8.76 2.60
C MET A 69 -29.25 -8.19 3.20
N ASP A 70 -29.10 -7.27 4.14
CA ASP A 70 -30.23 -6.55 4.71
C ASP A 70 -30.91 -5.69 3.64
N LYS A 71 -32.24 -5.61 3.70
CA LYS A 71 -32.97 -4.72 2.83
C LYS A 71 -32.82 -3.29 3.32
N PRO A 72 -32.38 -2.34 2.46
CA PRO A 72 -32.31 -0.95 2.86
C PRO A 72 -33.71 -0.40 3.21
N ASP A 73 -33.75 0.58 4.09
CA ASP A 73 -34.98 1.27 4.49
C ASP A 73 -35.46 2.20 3.36
N VAL A 74 -36.17 1.60 2.42
CA VAL A 74 -36.74 2.27 1.25
C VAL A 74 -38.08 1.57 0.88
N ASP A 75 -39.04 2.34 0.46
CA ASP A 75 -40.34 1.80 0.06
C ASP A 75 -40.22 0.98 -1.23
N SER A 76 -39.67 1.58 -2.28
CA SER A 76 -39.38 0.89 -3.55
C SER A 76 -38.29 1.58 -4.36
N ILE A 77 -37.59 0.80 -5.20
CA ILE A 77 -36.73 1.34 -6.25
C ILE A 77 -37.05 0.60 -7.56
N ASP A 78 -37.45 1.35 -8.58
CA ASP A 78 -37.78 0.82 -9.90
C ASP A 78 -36.71 1.20 -10.93
N GLY A 79 -36.53 0.36 -11.97
CA GLY A 79 -35.60 0.64 -13.07
C GLY A 79 -34.13 0.32 -12.80
N LEU A 80 -33.79 -0.38 -11.71
CA LEU A 80 -32.41 -0.74 -11.39
C LEU A 80 -31.83 -1.72 -12.43
N SER A 81 -30.58 -1.45 -12.82
CA SER A 81 -29.67 -2.40 -13.50
C SER A 81 -28.75 -3.10 -12.47
N PRO A 82 -28.02 -4.16 -12.88
CA PRO A 82 -26.95 -4.70 -12.06
C PRO A 82 -26.00 -3.57 -11.65
N ALA A 83 -25.73 -3.46 -10.35
CA ALA A 83 -24.98 -2.34 -9.80
C ALA A 83 -23.55 -2.75 -9.42
N ILE A 84 -22.57 -1.89 -9.77
CA ILE A 84 -21.15 -2.02 -9.40
C ILE A 84 -20.74 -0.79 -8.64
N SER A 85 -20.20 -0.97 -7.45
CA SER A 85 -19.65 0.10 -6.61
C SER A 85 -18.14 0.23 -6.77
N ILE A 86 -17.66 1.46 -6.92
CA ILE A 86 -16.24 1.82 -6.91
C ILE A 86 -16.05 2.83 -5.78
N ASP A 87 -15.94 2.29 -4.56
CA ASP A 87 -15.74 3.07 -3.35
C ASP A 87 -14.25 3.37 -3.07
N GLN A 88 -14.02 4.31 -2.17
CA GLN A 88 -12.70 4.74 -1.74
C GLN A 88 -12.08 3.78 -0.71
N LYS A 89 -12.89 2.94 -0.06
CA LYS A 89 -12.46 2.06 1.02
C LYS A 89 -11.69 0.84 0.48
N THR A 90 -10.60 0.51 1.18
CA THR A 90 -9.80 -0.71 1.05
C THR A 90 -8.85 -0.83 -0.13
N THR A 91 -7.67 -0.23 0.03
CA THR A 91 -6.47 -0.85 -0.54
C THR A 91 -6.26 -2.20 0.16
N SER A 92 -6.03 -3.25 -0.61
CA SER A 92 -5.60 -4.53 -0.04
C SER A 92 -4.32 -4.31 0.77
N LYS A 93 -4.37 -4.53 2.07
CA LYS A 93 -3.19 -4.45 2.95
C LYS A 93 -2.25 -5.65 2.80
N SER A 94 -2.58 -6.58 1.89
CA SER A 94 -1.72 -7.72 1.63
C SER A 94 -0.40 -7.26 0.98
N PRO A 95 0.77 -7.57 1.57
CA PRO A 95 2.06 -7.18 1.00
C PRO A 95 2.38 -7.90 -0.32
N ARG A 96 1.58 -8.91 -0.67
CA ARG A 96 1.69 -9.65 -1.94
C ARG A 96 0.89 -9.03 -3.08
N SER A 97 -0.10 -8.17 -2.79
CA SER A 97 -0.88 -7.51 -3.82
C SER A 97 -0.07 -6.38 -4.47
N THR A 98 -0.04 -6.38 -5.80
CA THR A 98 0.63 -5.35 -6.63
C THR A 98 -0.36 -4.76 -7.61
N VAL A 99 -0.01 -3.62 -8.24
CA VAL A 99 -0.81 -3.04 -9.33
C VAL A 99 -1.08 -4.11 -10.40
N GLY A 100 -0.05 -4.84 -10.83
CA GLY A 100 -0.20 -5.88 -11.85
C GLY A 100 -1.16 -7.01 -11.48
N THR A 101 -1.23 -7.41 -10.20
CA THR A 101 -2.17 -8.46 -9.75
C THR A 101 -3.58 -7.94 -9.56
N VAL A 102 -3.76 -6.69 -9.13
CA VAL A 102 -5.10 -6.09 -8.95
C VAL A 102 -5.76 -5.79 -10.30
N THR A 103 -4.96 -5.43 -11.32
CA THR A 103 -5.43 -5.18 -12.68
C THR A 103 -5.54 -6.44 -13.54
N GLU A 104 -5.19 -7.60 -12.99
CA GLU A 104 -5.10 -8.90 -13.70
C GLU A 104 -4.07 -8.91 -14.85
N ILE A 105 -3.38 -7.83 -15.12
CA ILE A 105 -2.34 -7.75 -16.18
C ILE A 105 -1.25 -8.79 -15.92
N TYR A 106 -0.88 -8.98 -14.66
CA TYR A 106 0.15 -9.95 -14.28
C TYR A 106 -0.22 -11.40 -14.66
N ASP A 107 -1.49 -11.76 -14.69
CA ASP A 107 -1.93 -13.08 -15.10
C ASP A 107 -1.71 -13.32 -16.59
N TYR A 108 -1.94 -12.31 -17.42
CA TYR A 108 -1.60 -12.35 -18.84
C TYR A 108 -0.08 -12.34 -19.08
N LEU A 109 0.70 -11.58 -18.29
CA LEU A 109 2.16 -11.60 -18.36
C LEU A 109 2.72 -12.99 -18.05
N ARG A 110 2.22 -13.65 -16.99
CA ARG A 110 2.64 -15.02 -16.66
C ARG A 110 2.36 -15.99 -17.82
N LEU A 111 1.21 -15.84 -18.46
CA LEU A 111 0.85 -16.64 -19.63
C LEU A 111 1.77 -16.34 -20.82
N LEU A 112 2.07 -15.07 -21.10
CA LEU A 112 2.96 -14.65 -22.17
C LEU A 112 4.37 -15.21 -21.97
N TRP A 113 4.98 -15.00 -20.80
CA TRP A 113 6.32 -15.50 -20.49
C TRP A 113 6.41 -17.04 -20.51
N ALA A 114 5.34 -17.74 -20.10
CA ALA A 114 5.29 -19.20 -20.17
C ALA A 114 5.18 -19.74 -21.61
N ARG A 115 4.53 -19.00 -22.54
CA ARG A 115 4.27 -19.48 -23.90
C ARG A 115 5.34 -19.09 -24.91
N VAL A 116 5.88 -17.86 -24.81
CA VAL A 116 6.82 -17.32 -25.80
C VAL A 116 8.16 -16.91 -25.16
N GLY A 117 8.33 -17.11 -23.86
CA GLY A 117 9.55 -16.77 -23.16
C GLY A 117 10.74 -17.65 -23.57
N ILE A 118 11.89 -17.01 -23.70
CA ILE A 118 13.17 -17.65 -23.98
C ILE A 118 13.91 -17.85 -22.66
N PRO A 119 14.11 -19.10 -22.20
CA PRO A 119 14.82 -19.36 -20.95
C PRO A 119 16.33 -19.21 -21.12
N HIS A 120 16.97 -18.66 -20.11
CA HIS A 120 18.42 -18.53 -20.01
C HIS A 120 18.92 -19.26 -18.76
N CYS A 121 20.18 -19.63 -18.78
CA CYS A 121 20.81 -20.24 -17.61
C CYS A 121 20.99 -19.17 -16.50
N PRO A 122 20.48 -19.38 -15.29
CA PRO A 122 20.61 -18.39 -14.21
C PRO A 122 22.05 -18.18 -13.72
N ARG A 123 23.00 -19.06 -14.12
CA ARG A 123 24.43 -18.94 -13.76
C ARG A 123 25.28 -18.32 -14.83
N CYS A 124 25.16 -18.78 -16.09
CA CYS A 124 26.03 -18.35 -17.19
C CYS A 124 25.36 -17.44 -18.20
N GLY A 125 24.03 -17.24 -18.10
CA GLY A 125 23.27 -16.36 -18.98
C GLY A 125 23.03 -16.90 -20.40
N LYS A 126 23.56 -18.09 -20.75
CA LYS A 126 23.34 -18.67 -22.08
C LYS A 126 21.87 -19.04 -22.28
N GLU A 127 21.38 -18.84 -23.49
CA GLU A 127 20.04 -19.26 -23.90
C GLU A 127 19.94 -20.80 -23.83
N ILE A 128 18.83 -21.28 -23.27
CA ILE A 128 18.55 -22.72 -23.13
C ILE A 128 17.42 -23.03 -24.11
N ARG A 129 17.71 -23.90 -25.10
CA ARG A 129 16.73 -24.37 -26.06
C ARG A 129 16.35 -25.80 -25.80
N ARG A 130 15.10 -26.15 -26.04
CA ARG A 130 14.62 -27.51 -26.11
C ARG A 130 14.96 -28.06 -27.49
N GLN A 131 15.58 -29.22 -27.54
CA GLN A 131 15.91 -29.92 -28.80
C GLN A 131 14.93 -31.06 -29.00
N THR A 132 14.37 -31.18 -30.19
CA THR A 132 13.59 -32.39 -30.58
C THR A 132 14.54 -33.52 -30.91
N ILE A 133 14.05 -34.77 -30.79
CA ILE A 133 14.85 -35.94 -31.17
C ILE A 133 15.36 -35.83 -32.60
N ASP A 134 14.49 -35.38 -33.54
CA ASP A 134 14.92 -35.17 -34.92
C ASP A 134 16.06 -34.16 -35.05
N GLN A 135 15.99 -33.03 -34.35
CA GLN A 135 17.08 -32.05 -34.34
C GLN A 135 18.40 -32.61 -33.76
N ILE A 136 18.31 -33.46 -32.72
CA ILE A 136 19.46 -34.13 -32.15
C ILE A 136 20.04 -35.12 -33.19
N VAL A 137 19.19 -35.91 -33.86
CA VAL A 137 19.57 -36.86 -34.92
C VAL A 137 20.26 -36.14 -36.08
N ASP A 138 19.61 -35.06 -36.58
CA ASP A 138 20.15 -34.26 -37.71
C ASP A 138 21.54 -33.66 -37.36
N ARG A 139 21.69 -33.21 -36.10
CA ARG A 139 22.97 -32.68 -35.62
C ARG A 139 24.03 -33.75 -35.54
N VAL A 140 23.69 -34.97 -35.09
CA VAL A 140 24.62 -36.07 -35.05
C VAL A 140 24.97 -36.53 -36.48
N GLU A 141 24.00 -36.62 -37.40
CA GLU A 141 24.26 -36.96 -38.80
C GLU A 141 25.16 -35.94 -39.51
N SER A 142 25.10 -34.68 -39.14
CA SER A 142 25.97 -33.62 -39.69
C SER A 142 27.47 -33.75 -39.36
N MET A 143 27.86 -34.68 -38.49
CA MET A 143 29.26 -34.92 -38.12
C MET A 143 30.09 -35.61 -39.21
N GLY A 144 29.49 -36.11 -40.27
CA GLY A 144 30.15 -36.73 -41.39
C GLY A 144 30.20 -38.26 -41.31
N GLU A 145 30.17 -38.90 -42.47
CA GLU A 145 30.16 -40.35 -42.64
C GLU A 145 31.49 -41.00 -42.13
N GLY A 146 31.39 -42.17 -41.48
CA GLY A 146 32.52 -42.86 -40.86
C GLY A 146 32.81 -42.46 -39.41
N THR A 147 32.15 -41.44 -38.86
CA THR A 147 32.34 -40.99 -37.47
C THR A 147 31.87 -42.04 -36.49
N ARG A 148 32.74 -42.44 -35.54
CA ARG A 148 32.43 -43.39 -34.46
C ARG A 148 32.00 -42.56 -33.22
N PHE A 149 30.94 -42.98 -32.57
CA PHE A 149 30.44 -42.31 -31.35
C PHE A 149 29.68 -43.26 -30.44
N LEU A 150 29.57 -42.80 -29.15
CA LEU A 150 28.78 -43.50 -28.13
C LEU A 150 27.54 -42.65 -27.87
N VAL A 151 26.40 -43.30 -27.71
CA VAL A 151 25.15 -42.69 -27.20
C VAL A 151 25.09 -43.03 -25.71
N LEU A 152 25.15 -41.99 -24.86
CA LEU A 152 25.19 -42.10 -23.41
C LEU A 152 23.94 -41.49 -22.81
N SER A 153 23.41 -42.15 -21.78
CA SER A 153 22.28 -41.66 -20.99
C SER A 153 22.77 -41.27 -19.60
N PRO A 154 22.88 -39.96 -19.25
CA PRO A 154 23.36 -39.50 -17.95
C PRO A 154 22.27 -39.63 -16.88
N VAL A 155 22.32 -40.68 -16.05
CA VAL A 155 21.33 -40.98 -15.00
C VAL A 155 21.67 -40.30 -13.68
N ILE A 156 22.95 -40.20 -13.33
CA ILE A 156 23.42 -39.48 -12.12
C ILE A 156 24.45 -38.43 -12.54
N ARG A 157 24.31 -37.21 -12.07
CA ARG A 157 25.27 -36.11 -12.31
C ARG A 157 25.70 -35.47 -10.99
N GLY A 158 26.97 -35.61 -10.66
CA GLY A 158 27.63 -34.95 -9.54
C GLY A 158 26.98 -35.19 -8.17
N LYS A 159 26.32 -36.33 -7.96
CA LYS A 159 25.70 -36.70 -6.67
C LYS A 159 26.58 -37.65 -5.87
N LYS A 160 26.56 -37.50 -4.54
CA LYS A 160 27.24 -38.43 -3.62
C LYS A 160 26.35 -39.68 -3.40
N GLY A 161 26.95 -40.84 -3.26
CA GLY A 161 26.27 -42.08 -2.99
C GLY A 161 26.92 -43.30 -3.64
N GLU A 162 26.60 -44.50 -3.21
CA GLU A 162 27.07 -45.77 -3.79
C GLU A 162 26.28 -46.19 -5.04
N HIS A 163 25.08 -45.62 -5.23
CA HIS A 163 24.19 -45.76 -6.38
C HIS A 163 23.96 -47.24 -6.87
N GLN A 164 24.00 -48.22 -5.98
CA GLN A 164 23.87 -49.64 -6.32
C GLN A 164 22.54 -49.94 -7.04
N LYS A 165 21.47 -49.30 -6.63
CA LYS A 165 20.16 -49.47 -7.26
C LYS A 165 20.16 -49.08 -8.74
N VAL A 166 20.94 -48.07 -9.14
CA VAL A 166 21.05 -47.63 -10.54
C VAL A 166 21.70 -48.74 -11.40
N PHE A 167 22.71 -49.40 -10.87
CA PHE A 167 23.36 -50.52 -11.57
C PHE A 167 22.46 -51.77 -11.65
N GLU A 168 21.72 -52.06 -10.59
CA GLU A 168 20.75 -53.16 -10.60
C GLU A 168 19.62 -52.91 -11.61
N ASP A 169 19.09 -51.72 -11.65
CA ASP A 169 18.00 -51.36 -12.60
C ASP A 169 18.54 -51.39 -14.04
N ALA A 170 19.77 -50.91 -14.29
CA ALA A 170 20.41 -50.97 -15.59
C ALA A 170 20.63 -52.40 -16.06
N ARG A 171 21.04 -53.32 -15.16
CA ARG A 171 21.16 -54.77 -15.46
C ARG A 171 19.83 -55.39 -15.83
N LYS A 172 18.76 -55.11 -15.07
CA LYS A 172 17.42 -55.64 -15.34
C LYS A 172 16.86 -55.16 -16.68
N GLN A 173 17.27 -53.98 -17.13
CA GLN A 173 16.84 -53.36 -18.39
C GLN A 173 17.71 -53.79 -19.59
N GLY A 174 18.75 -54.65 -19.35
CA GLY A 174 19.59 -55.25 -20.41
C GLY A 174 20.73 -54.38 -20.89
N PHE A 175 21.13 -53.34 -20.17
CA PHE A 175 22.33 -52.59 -20.51
C PHE A 175 23.58 -53.41 -20.16
N ALA A 176 24.56 -53.42 -21.07
CA ALA A 176 25.79 -54.16 -20.87
C ALA A 176 26.88 -53.30 -20.17
N ARG A 177 26.88 -51.98 -20.34
CA ARG A 177 27.95 -51.10 -19.89
C ARG A 177 27.45 -49.81 -19.31
N VAL A 178 28.23 -49.28 -18.38
CA VAL A 178 28.04 -47.99 -17.73
C VAL A 178 29.35 -47.21 -17.73
N ARG A 179 29.29 -45.90 -17.79
CA ARG A 179 30.42 -45.03 -17.64
C ARG A 179 30.29 -44.30 -16.30
N VAL A 180 31.31 -44.33 -15.47
CA VAL A 180 31.37 -43.63 -14.20
C VAL A 180 32.57 -42.69 -14.21
N ASP A 181 32.37 -41.39 -14.03
CA ASP A 181 33.41 -40.36 -14.07
C ASP A 181 34.33 -40.49 -15.29
N GLY A 182 33.80 -40.82 -16.46
CA GLY A 182 34.50 -40.98 -17.72
C GLY A 182 35.11 -42.35 -17.97
N ILE A 183 35.12 -43.25 -17.00
CA ILE A 183 35.67 -44.61 -17.10
C ILE A 183 34.51 -45.59 -17.37
N GLN A 184 34.69 -46.44 -18.40
CA GLN A 184 33.69 -47.46 -18.74
C GLN A 184 33.89 -48.72 -17.90
N TYR A 185 32.78 -49.25 -17.39
CA TYR A 185 32.68 -50.47 -16.62
C TYR A 185 31.68 -51.42 -17.30
N ASP A 186 31.97 -52.73 -17.22
CA ASP A 186 31.02 -53.74 -17.60
C ASP A 186 30.03 -53.99 -16.44
N LEU A 187 28.73 -54.00 -16.72
CA LEU A 187 27.72 -54.22 -15.67
C LEU A 187 27.70 -55.67 -15.13
N THR A 188 28.41 -56.57 -15.73
CA THR A 188 28.64 -57.93 -15.17
C THR A 188 29.57 -57.91 -13.97
N GLU A 189 30.42 -56.91 -13.84
CA GLU A 189 31.36 -56.74 -12.74
C GLU A 189 30.71 -56.03 -11.55
N GLU A 190 31.26 -56.25 -10.35
CA GLU A 190 30.81 -55.53 -9.14
C GLU A 190 31.45 -54.16 -9.10
N ILE A 191 30.64 -53.11 -9.30
CA ILE A 191 31.05 -51.70 -9.29
C ILE A 191 30.88 -51.12 -7.89
N LYS A 192 32.02 -50.87 -7.20
CA LYS A 192 32.01 -50.23 -5.86
C LYS A 192 32.38 -48.78 -5.97
N LEU A 193 31.47 -47.89 -5.51
CA LEU A 193 31.67 -46.45 -5.54
C LEU A 193 31.83 -45.90 -4.15
N GLU A 194 32.61 -44.80 -4.02
CA GLU A 194 32.83 -44.12 -2.75
C GLU A 194 31.62 -43.29 -2.36
N LYS A 195 31.05 -43.57 -1.19
CA LYS A 195 29.83 -42.91 -0.66
C LYS A 195 29.93 -41.38 -0.56
N ASN A 196 31.11 -40.84 -0.28
CA ASN A 196 31.35 -39.42 -0.02
C ASN A 196 31.83 -38.61 -1.22
N LYS A 197 32.15 -39.28 -2.34
CA LYS A 197 32.62 -38.66 -3.59
C LYS A 197 31.41 -38.30 -4.47
N LYS A 198 31.45 -37.14 -5.12
CA LYS A 198 30.50 -36.78 -6.18
C LYS A 198 30.83 -37.56 -7.44
N GLN A 199 29.86 -38.24 -8.00
CA GLN A 199 30.03 -39.09 -9.17
C GLN A 199 29.02 -38.79 -10.25
N THR A 200 29.42 -39.04 -11.50
CA THR A 200 28.53 -38.95 -12.67
C THR A 200 28.44 -40.33 -13.27
N ILE A 201 27.22 -40.86 -13.42
CA ILE A 201 26.93 -42.19 -13.94
C ILE A 201 26.10 -42.05 -15.20
N GLU A 202 26.58 -42.69 -16.31
CA GLU A 202 25.95 -42.64 -17.61
C GLU A 202 25.82 -44.05 -18.15
N LEU A 203 24.63 -44.43 -18.62
CA LEU A 203 24.40 -45.70 -19.27
C LEU A 203 24.91 -45.63 -20.71
N VAL A 204 25.68 -46.62 -21.18
CA VAL A 204 26.06 -46.73 -22.58
C VAL A 204 24.92 -47.40 -23.34
N VAL A 205 24.14 -46.59 -24.06
CA VAL A 205 22.94 -47.08 -24.80
C VAL A 205 23.35 -47.77 -26.08
N ASP A 206 24.18 -47.12 -26.88
CA ASP A 206 24.63 -47.72 -28.15
C ASP A 206 26.06 -47.24 -28.56
N ARG A 207 26.69 -47.99 -29.44
CA ARG A 207 27.96 -47.67 -30.11
C ARG A 207 27.73 -47.70 -31.60
N LEU A 208 27.82 -46.54 -32.22
CA LEU A 208 27.43 -46.37 -33.59
C LEU A 208 28.58 -45.84 -34.45
N VAL A 209 28.48 -46.11 -35.74
CA VAL A 209 29.35 -45.53 -36.77
C VAL A 209 28.43 -44.91 -37.81
N LEU A 210 28.59 -43.61 -38.09
CA LEU A 210 27.78 -42.93 -39.09
C LEU A 210 27.97 -43.56 -40.46
N LYS A 211 26.85 -44.00 -41.04
CA LYS A 211 26.78 -44.57 -42.41
C LYS A 211 25.35 -44.39 -42.93
N GLU A 212 25.20 -44.46 -44.22
CA GLU A 212 23.90 -44.37 -44.87
C GLU A 212 22.92 -45.39 -44.30
N GLY A 213 21.66 -44.97 -43.96
CA GLY A 213 20.61 -45.82 -43.38
C GLY A 213 20.64 -45.98 -41.85
N LEU A 214 21.54 -45.29 -41.11
CA LEU A 214 21.62 -45.40 -39.65
C LEU A 214 20.52 -44.63 -38.91
N ARG A 215 19.81 -43.69 -39.56
CA ARG A 215 18.87 -42.74 -38.94
C ARG A 215 17.88 -43.43 -37.99
N ARG A 216 17.23 -44.49 -38.40
CA ARG A 216 16.24 -45.19 -37.55
C ARG A 216 16.84 -45.73 -36.27
N ARG A 217 18.02 -46.42 -36.35
CA ARG A 217 18.67 -46.95 -35.17
C ARG A 217 19.23 -45.85 -34.25
N LEU A 218 19.72 -44.74 -34.82
CA LEU A 218 20.14 -43.59 -34.07
C LEU A 218 18.98 -42.94 -33.32
N THR A 219 17.83 -42.79 -33.98
CA THR A 219 16.58 -42.27 -33.34
C THR A 219 16.18 -43.13 -32.16
N ASP A 220 16.08 -44.48 -32.35
CA ASP A 220 15.72 -45.43 -31.29
C ASP A 220 16.72 -45.37 -30.10
N SER A 221 18.02 -45.20 -30.37
CA SER A 221 19.05 -45.10 -29.34
C SER A 221 18.96 -43.78 -28.56
N ILE A 222 18.70 -42.64 -29.24
CA ILE A 222 18.51 -41.34 -28.63
C ILE A 222 17.23 -41.30 -27.79
N GLU A 223 16.11 -41.88 -28.29
CA GLU A 223 14.87 -42.02 -27.52
C GLU A 223 15.07 -42.84 -26.24
N THR A 224 15.81 -43.98 -26.37
CA THR A 224 16.14 -44.79 -25.21
C THR A 224 16.99 -44.02 -24.20
N ALA A 225 18.04 -43.32 -24.67
CA ALA A 225 18.88 -42.50 -23.80
C ALA A 225 18.07 -41.42 -23.07
N CYS A 226 17.20 -40.68 -23.76
CA CYS A 226 16.35 -39.67 -23.21
C CYS A 226 15.34 -40.21 -22.19
N ARG A 227 14.77 -41.38 -22.45
CA ARG A 227 13.80 -42.04 -21.53
C ARG A 227 14.44 -42.37 -20.18
N HIS A 228 15.66 -42.85 -20.15
CA HIS A 228 16.35 -43.24 -18.92
C HIS A 228 16.99 -42.08 -18.16
N SER A 229 17.39 -41.03 -18.87
CA SER A 229 18.04 -39.85 -18.27
C SER A 229 17.04 -38.76 -17.88
N GLY A 230 15.73 -38.90 -18.21
CA GLY A 230 14.76 -37.81 -18.08
C GLY A 230 14.95 -36.72 -19.14
N GLY A 231 15.29 -37.08 -20.38
CA GLY A 231 15.38 -36.20 -21.54
C GLY A 231 16.77 -35.71 -21.91
N LEU A 232 17.83 -36.29 -21.33
CA LEU A 232 19.20 -35.92 -21.61
C LEU A 232 19.91 -37.04 -22.44
N VAL A 233 20.75 -36.64 -23.38
CA VAL A 233 21.62 -37.56 -24.13
C VAL A 233 22.99 -36.92 -24.34
N THR A 234 24.05 -37.70 -24.14
CA THR A 234 25.43 -37.28 -24.40
C THR A 234 25.98 -38.11 -25.55
N ILE A 235 26.52 -37.46 -26.55
CA ILE A 235 27.26 -38.10 -27.67
C ILE A 235 28.73 -37.90 -27.43
N GLN A 236 29.47 -39.01 -27.26
CA GLN A 236 30.90 -39.02 -27.06
C GLN A 236 31.62 -39.53 -28.31
N LEU A 237 32.62 -38.79 -28.78
CA LEU A 237 33.49 -39.16 -29.84
C LEU A 237 34.75 -39.83 -29.24
N PRO A 238 35.03 -41.10 -29.56
CA PRO A 238 36.21 -41.77 -29.04
C PRO A 238 37.51 -41.06 -29.42
N GLY A 239 38.33 -40.72 -28.40
CA GLY A 239 39.56 -39.99 -28.57
C GLY A 239 39.47 -38.47 -28.54
N GLN A 240 38.28 -37.88 -28.46
CA GLN A 240 38.10 -36.46 -28.22
C GLN A 240 37.68 -36.22 -26.76
N LYS A 241 38.17 -35.11 -26.18
CA LYS A 241 37.78 -34.70 -24.83
C LYS A 241 36.45 -33.97 -24.81
N GLU A 242 36.00 -33.46 -25.95
CA GLU A 242 34.73 -32.74 -26.09
C GLU A 242 33.59 -33.74 -26.30
N GLU A 243 32.55 -33.57 -25.49
CA GLU A 243 31.32 -34.34 -25.54
C GLU A 243 30.19 -33.42 -25.96
N LEU A 244 29.30 -33.90 -26.82
CA LEU A 244 28.10 -33.16 -27.20
C LEU A 244 26.94 -33.62 -26.35
N SER A 245 26.48 -32.74 -25.48
CA SER A 245 25.29 -32.97 -24.65
C SER A 245 24.07 -32.31 -25.28
N PHE A 246 22.98 -33.06 -25.36
CA PHE A 246 21.72 -32.61 -25.88
C PHE A 246 20.62 -32.83 -24.84
N SER A 247 19.56 -32.01 -24.91
CA SER A 247 18.44 -32.12 -23.97
C SER A 247 17.10 -31.89 -24.64
N GLN A 248 16.17 -32.83 -24.38
CA GLN A 248 14.75 -32.62 -24.71
C GLN A 248 14.08 -31.66 -23.74
N ASN A 249 14.66 -31.46 -22.57
CA ASN A 249 14.22 -30.52 -21.58
C ASN A 249 15.06 -29.23 -21.66
N TYR A 250 14.57 -28.17 -21.08
CA TYR A 250 15.35 -26.93 -20.94
C TYR A 250 16.52 -27.17 -19.97
N ALA A 251 17.70 -27.47 -20.47
CA ALA A 251 18.89 -27.69 -19.65
C ALA A 251 20.11 -26.95 -20.22
N CYS A 252 20.89 -26.34 -19.33
CA CYS A 252 22.14 -25.68 -19.68
C CYS A 252 23.24 -26.77 -19.82
N GLU A 253 23.90 -26.83 -20.97
CA GLU A 253 24.97 -27.78 -21.28
C GLU A 253 26.19 -27.58 -20.36
N ASP A 254 26.59 -26.32 -20.09
CA ASP A 254 27.77 -25.98 -19.30
C ASP A 254 27.56 -26.13 -17.79
N CYS A 255 26.39 -25.67 -17.29
CA CYS A 255 26.14 -25.57 -15.85
C CYS A 255 25.37 -26.77 -15.29
N GLY A 256 24.83 -27.65 -16.13
CA GLY A 256 24.02 -28.79 -15.72
C GLY A 256 22.69 -28.44 -15.03
N ILE A 257 22.25 -27.17 -15.13
CA ILE A 257 20.96 -26.72 -14.57
C ILE A 257 19.87 -27.10 -15.56
N SER A 258 18.91 -27.91 -15.08
CA SER A 258 17.71 -28.25 -15.84
C SER A 258 16.54 -27.36 -15.35
N LEU A 259 15.85 -26.72 -16.29
CA LEU A 259 14.63 -26.01 -16.02
C LEU A 259 13.43 -26.96 -16.26
N THR A 260 12.45 -26.89 -15.40
CA THR A 260 11.15 -27.54 -15.63
C THR A 260 10.46 -26.89 -16.82
N GLU A 261 9.43 -27.54 -17.36
CA GLU A 261 8.60 -26.97 -18.39
C GLU A 261 8.09 -25.57 -17.98
N LEU A 262 8.11 -24.62 -18.93
CA LEU A 262 7.67 -23.25 -18.67
C LEU A 262 6.16 -23.22 -18.50
N GLU A 263 5.69 -23.12 -17.26
CA GLU A 263 4.29 -23.05 -16.91
C GLU A 263 3.96 -21.68 -16.26
N PRO A 264 2.74 -21.14 -16.39
CA PRO A 264 2.35 -19.89 -15.77
C PRO A 264 2.55 -19.85 -14.25
N ARG A 265 2.45 -21.00 -13.56
CA ARG A 265 2.69 -21.08 -12.09
C ARG A 265 4.14 -20.80 -11.71
N MET A 266 5.11 -21.03 -12.60
CA MET A 266 6.51 -20.71 -12.39
C MET A 266 6.77 -19.19 -12.27
N PHE A 267 5.93 -18.40 -12.87
CA PHE A 267 6.01 -16.93 -12.82
C PHE A 267 5.10 -16.31 -11.75
N SER A 268 4.52 -17.12 -10.87
CA SER A 268 3.67 -16.63 -9.77
C SER A 268 4.46 -16.53 -8.47
N PHE A 269 4.62 -15.33 -7.95
CA PHE A 269 5.23 -15.11 -6.63
C PHE A 269 4.31 -15.50 -5.46
N ASN A 270 3.04 -15.84 -5.72
CA ASN A 270 2.09 -16.40 -4.73
C ASN A 270 2.11 -17.95 -4.72
N ASN A 271 2.82 -18.56 -5.66
CA ASN A 271 2.94 -20.02 -5.76
C ASN A 271 4.34 -20.46 -5.32
N PRO A 272 4.49 -21.50 -4.48
CA PRO A 272 5.80 -21.98 -4.04
C PRO A 272 6.78 -22.34 -5.17
N ASN A 273 6.26 -22.75 -6.34
CA ASN A 273 7.09 -23.12 -7.50
C ASN A 273 7.77 -21.90 -8.16
N GLY A 274 7.13 -20.74 -8.07
CA GLY A 274 7.64 -19.50 -8.68
C GLY A 274 8.25 -18.52 -7.69
N ALA A 275 7.83 -18.57 -6.43
CA ALA A 275 8.26 -17.64 -5.41
C ALA A 275 9.75 -17.79 -5.05
N CYS A 276 10.42 -16.68 -4.77
CA CYS A 276 11.76 -16.72 -4.17
C CYS A 276 11.72 -17.47 -2.84
N PRO A 277 12.52 -18.52 -2.64
CA PRO A 277 12.46 -19.34 -1.42
C PRO A 277 12.92 -18.61 -0.15
N SER A 278 13.68 -17.51 -0.29
CA SER A 278 14.16 -16.72 0.85
C SER A 278 13.09 -15.78 1.41
N CYS A 279 12.34 -15.06 0.54
CA CYS A 279 11.30 -14.11 0.96
C CYS A 279 9.87 -14.63 0.71
N THR A 280 9.72 -15.87 0.25
CA THR A 280 8.41 -16.50 -0.05
C THR A 280 7.51 -15.64 -0.93
N GLY A 281 8.10 -14.91 -1.90
CA GLY A 281 7.38 -14.06 -2.84
C GLY A 281 7.09 -12.64 -2.36
N LEU A 282 7.57 -12.22 -1.19
CA LEU A 282 7.37 -10.85 -0.67
C LEU A 282 8.25 -9.82 -1.38
N GLY A 283 9.46 -10.21 -1.81
CA GLY A 283 10.45 -9.32 -2.43
C GLY A 283 11.29 -8.53 -1.41
N PHE A 284 10.88 -8.48 -0.17
CA PHE A 284 11.58 -7.78 0.90
C PHE A 284 11.68 -8.63 2.16
N GLN A 285 12.52 -8.21 3.08
CA GLN A 285 12.66 -8.79 4.41
C GLN A 285 12.70 -7.67 5.44
N LEU A 286 12.20 -7.93 6.64
CA LEU A 286 12.40 -7.06 7.78
C LEU A 286 13.79 -7.33 8.35
N ILE A 287 14.61 -6.29 8.41
CA ILE A 287 15.95 -6.31 8.98
C ILE A 287 16.03 -5.30 10.11
N ALA A 288 16.77 -5.64 11.16
CA ALA A 288 17.05 -4.68 12.22
C ALA A 288 17.89 -3.53 11.66
N ASP A 289 17.48 -2.29 11.96
CA ASP A 289 18.00 -1.06 11.36
C ASP A 289 18.80 -0.26 12.41
N GLU A 290 20.02 0.14 12.04
CA GLU A 290 20.92 0.92 12.89
C GLU A 290 20.26 2.24 13.33
N ASP A 291 19.63 2.96 12.40
CA ASP A 291 19.07 4.29 12.67
C ASP A 291 17.77 4.20 13.52
N LEU A 292 17.04 3.09 13.47
CA LEU A 292 15.89 2.85 14.34
C LEU A 292 16.31 2.34 15.73
N VAL A 293 17.42 1.60 15.81
CA VAL A 293 17.99 1.14 17.08
C VAL A 293 18.69 2.29 17.81
N ILE A 294 19.33 3.20 17.09
CA ILE A 294 20.05 4.38 17.61
C ILE A 294 19.50 5.63 16.90
N PRO A 295 18.30 6.09 17.26
CA PRO A 295 17.67 7.23 16.58
C PRO A 295 18.32 8.58 16.88
N ASP A 296 19.01 8.71 18.03
CA ASP A 296 19.67 9.91 18.46
C ASP A 296 21.15 9.62 18.73
N LYS A 297 22.00 9.92 17.73
CA LYS A 297 23.45 9.71 17.80
C LYS A 297 24.19 10.77 18.62
N ASP A 298 23.50 11.87 19.02
CA ASP A 298 24.03 12.90 19.91
C ASP A 298 24.00 12.45 21.39
N LYS A 299 23.22 11.42 21.71
CA LYS A 299 23.20 10.79 23.03
C LYS A 299 24.32 9.77 23.20
N SER A 300 24.73 9.60 24.45
CA SER A 300 25.64 8.52 24.86
C SER A 300 24.84 7.20 25.07
N ILE A 301 25.54 6.06 25.08
CA ILE A 301 24.93 4.77 25.44
C ILE A 301 24.36 4.84 26.87
N PHE A 302 25.05 5.51 27.78
CA PHE A 302 24.61 5.72 29.15
C PHE A 302 23.34 6.59 29.23
N ASP A 303 23.19 7.57 28.36
CA ASP A 303 22.02 8.44 28.26
C ASP A 303 20.86 7.85 27.45
N GLY A 304 20.99 6.60 27.03
CA GLY A 304 19.92 5.86 26.34
C GLY A 304 19.86 6.11 24.84
N ALA A 305 21.00 6.25 24.17
CA ALA A 305 21.08 6.31 22.70
C ALA A 305 20.48 5.06 22.05
N ILE A 306 20.66 3.89 22.70
CA ILE A 306 20.14 2.60 22.21
C ILE A 306 18.68 2.42 22.66
N GLN A 307 17.78 2.29 21.71
CA GLN A 307 16.35 2.22 21.93
C GLN A 307 15.74 0.82 21.66
N ALA A 308 16.56 -0.20 21.39
CA ALA A 308 16.07 -1.55 21.19
C ALA A 308 15.53 -2.16 22.49
N SER A 309 14.40 -2.85 22.41
CA SER A 309 13.74 -3.52 23.55
C SER A 309 14.72 -4.43 24.28
N GLY A 310 14.83 -4.23 25.61
CA GLY A 310 15.76 -4.92 26.46
C GLY A 310 17.16 -4.27 26.56
N TRP A 311 17.53 -3.36 25.65
CA TRP A 311 18.84 -2.70 25.65
C TRP A 311 18.81 -1.22 26.09
N GLN A 312 17.63 -0.70 26.41
CA GLN A 312 17.39 0.73 26.70
C GLN A 312 17.96 1.18 28.06
N ASN A 313 18.14 0.28 29.01
CA ASN A 313 18.46 0.62 30.39
C ASN A 313 19.93 0.36 30.76
N ALA A 314 20.85 1.11 30.15
CA ALA A 314 22.26 1.10 30.54
C ALA A 314 22.55 1.78 31.90
N ARG A 315 21.58 2.57 32.45
CA ARG A 315 21.70 3.25 33.76
C ARG A 315 21.42 2.35 34.96
N THR A 316 20.63 1.28 34.80
CA THR A 316 20.28 0.37 35.89
C THR A 316 21.19 -0.84 35.89
N ASP A 317 21.39 -1.46 37.06
CA ASP A 317 22.12 -2.72 37.17
C ASP A 317 21.37 -3.85 36.48
N SER A 318 21.75 -4.07 35.20
CA SER A 318 21.14 -5.05 34.32
C SER A 318 22.23 -5.87 33.61
N ILE A 319 21.85 -7.05 33.12
CA ILE A 319 22.72 -7.88 32.30
C ILE A 319 23.22 -7.12 31.06
N PHE A 320 22.44 -6.19 30.52
CA PHE A 320 22.79 -5.39 29.34
C PHE A 320 23.88 -4.37 29.66
N ARG A 321 23.82 -3.73 30.83
CA ARG A 321 24.87 -2.86 31.33
C ARG A 321 26.21 -3.58 31.44
N MET A 322 26.20 -4.82 31.98
CA MET A 322 27.40 -5.65 32.08
C MET A 322 28.05 -5.92 30.71
N TYR A 323 27.25 -6.17 29.68
CA TYR A 323 27.76 -6.28 28.32
C TYR A 323 28.44 -5.00 27.85
N PHE A 324 27.79 -3.84 28.06
CA PHE A 324 28.35 -2.55 27.63
C PHE A 324 29.64 -2.20 28.41
N GLU A 325 29.70 -2.46 29.69
CA GLU A 325 30.88 -2.24 30.51
C GLU A 325 32.04 -3.16 30.08
N ALA A 326 31.78 -4.43 29.82
CA ALA A 326 32.78 -5.36 29.32
C ALA A 326 33.29 -4.97 27.91
N LEU A 327 32.42 -4.50 27.04
CA LEU A 327 32.78 -3.98 25.73
C LEU A 327 33.61 -2.69 25.84
N ALA A 328 33.19 -1.74 26.71
CA ALA A 328 33.90 -0.51 26.95
C ALA A 328 35.31 -0.74 27.48
N GLN A 329 35.48 -1.68 28.40
CA GLN A 329 36.78 -2.10 28.93
C GLN A 329 37.67 -2.74 27.86
N LYS A 330 37.12 -3.64 27.06
CA LYS A 330 37.87 -4.42 26.04
C LYS A 330 38.29 -3.56 24.85
N TYR A 331 37.40 -2.72 24.36
CA TYR A 331 37.63 -1.88 23.16
C TYR A 331 37.99 -0.42 23.49
N HIS A 332 38.25 -0.13 24.76
CA HIS A 332 38.79 1.17 25.26
C HIS A 332 37.95 2.38 24.85
N PHE A 333 36.65 2.34 25.07
CA PHE A 333 35.73 3.48 24.85
C PHE A 333 34.90 3.81 26.11
N SER A 334 34.34 5.01 26.17
CA SER A 334 33.50 5.43 27.30
C SER A 334 32.01 5.34 26.91
N LEU A 335 31.17 4.85 27.83
CA LEU A 335 29.72 4.79 27.66
C LEU A 335 29.04 6.17 27.73
N THR A 336 29.72 7.20 28.21
CA THR A 336 29.22 8.57 28.38
C THR A 336 29.54 9.50 27.21
N VAL A 337 30.29 9.02 26.22
CA VAL A 337 30.60 9.77 24.98
C VAL A 337 29.43 9.60 24.00
N PRO A 338 29.02 10.67 23.29
CA PRO A 338 28.01 10.58 22.23
C PRO A 338 28.32 9.49 21.19
N VAL A 339 27.32 8.74 20.78
CA VAL A 339 27.52 7.63 19.84
C VAL A 339 28.17 8.06 18.52
N LYS A 340 27.88 9.28 18.04
CA LYS A 340 28.50 9.86 16.83
C LYS A 340 30.00 9.99 16.89
N GLU A 341 30.58 10.10 18.11
CA GLU A 341 32.02 10.26 18.34
C GLU A 341 32.74 8.91 18.53
N LEU A 342 31.98 7.81 18.67
CA LEU A 342 32.57 6.49 18.80
C LEU A 342 33.17 6.02 17.47
N PRO A 343 34.34 5.36 17.48
CA PRO A 343 34.95 4.77 16.29
C PRO A 343 33.99 3.78 15.62
N ARG A 344 33.98 3.75 14.30
CA ARG A 344 33.11 2.83 13.53
C ARG A 344 33.34 1.36 13.86
N GLU A 345 34.57 0.99 14.20
CA GLU A 345 34.94 -0.36 14.62
C GLU A 345 34.21 -0.76 15.91
N VAL A 346 34.20 0.13 16.90
CA VAL A 346 33.46 -0.05 18.16
C VAL A 346 31.96 -0.17 17.88
N MET A 347 31.42 0.72 17.06
CA MET A 347 30.01 0.65 16.65
C MET A 347 29.67 -0.66 15.96
N ASN A 348 30.53 -1.17 15.07
CA ASN A 348 30.30 -2.46 14.42
C ASN A 348 30.26 -3.62 15.42
N VAL A 349 31.09 -3.59 16.47
CA VAL A 349 31.04 -4.61 17.53
C VAL A 349 29.76 -4.50 18.34
N ILE A 350 29.31 -3.28 18.69
CA ILE A 350 28.06 -3.07 19.42
C ILE A 350 26.86 -3.55 18.59
N LEU A 351 26.83 -3.26 17.30
CA LEU A 351 25.71 -3.58 16.41
C LEU A 351 25.70 -5.04 15.98
N TYR A 352 26.85 -5.58 15.57
CA TYR A 352 26.95 -6.91 14.94
C TYR A 352 27.62 -7.98 15.79
N GLY A 353 28.17 -7.61 16.96
CA GLY A 353 28.76 -8.51 17.93
C GLY A 353 30.24 -8.82 17.75
N THR A 354 30.76 -9.66 18.66
CA THR A 354 32.19 -10.00 18.78
C THR A 354 32.64 -11.16 17.87
N LYS A 355 31.81 -11.60 16.91
CA LYS A 355 32.10 -12.71 15.97
C LYS A 355 32.60 -14.01 16.65
N GLY A 356 32.04 -14.29 17.83
CA GLY A 356 32.37 -15.50 18.63
C GLY A 356 33.45 -15.29 19.68
N GLU A 357 34.09 -14.13 19.71
CA GLU A 357 35.07 -13.81 20.77
C GLU A 357 34.35 -13.59 22.11
N LYS A 358 34.82 -14.27 23.15
CA LYS A 358 34.20 -14.21 24.50
C LYS A 358 34.52 -12.90 25.19
N LEU A 359 33.51 -12.32 25.82
CA LEU A 359 33.62 -11.22 26.77
C LEU A 359 33.58 -11.75 28.20
N ARG A 360 34.45 -11.22 29.04
CA ARG A 360 34.47 -11.50 30.47
C ARG A 360 33.66 -10.43 31.18
N MET A 361 32.53 -10.84 31.75
CA MET A 361 31.61 -9.96 32.49
C MET A 361 31.63 -10.34 33.94
N THR A 362 31.65 -9.35 34.83
CA THR A 362 31.54 -9.53 36.26
C THR A 362 30.15 -9.09 36.76
N TYR A 363 29.51 -9.88 37.56
CA TYR A 363 28.22 -9.52 38.18
C TYR A 363 28.24 -9.74 39.67
N ASN A 364 27.51 -8.89 40.38
CA ASN A 364 27.33 -8.99 41.83
C ASN A 364 25.96 -9.59 42.14
N ARG A 365 25.94 -10.79 42.77
CA ARG A 365 24.72 -11.36 43.35
C ARG A 365 24.94 -11.31 44.86
N GLY A 366 24.24 -10.52 45.60
CA GLY A 366 24.22 -10.32 47.04
C GLY A 366 25.09 -11.21 47.95
N ASN A 367 25.53 -12.37 47.48
CA ASN A 367 26.40 -13.35 48.17
C ASN A 367 27.77 -13.56 47.48
N GLY A 368 28.18 -12.71 46.52
CA GLY A 368 29.50 -12.84 45.91
C GLY A 368 29.59 -12.33 44.44
N MET A 369 30.83 -12.06 43.99
CA MET A 369 31.12 -11.70 42.58
C MET A 369 31.18 -12.96 41.72
N GLY A 370 30.40 -13.02 40.66
CA GLY A 370 30.46 -14.06 39.67
C GLY A 370 31.09 -13.54 38.37
N VAL A 371 31.71 -14.44 37.61
CA VAL A 371 32.26 -14.12 36.26
C VAL A 371 31.51 -14.92 35.22
N LEU A 372 31.04 -14.28 34.16
CA LEU A 372 30.42 -14.90 33.02
C LEU A 372 31.26 -14.65 31.76
N GLU A 373 31.60 -15.69 31.05
CA GLU A 373 32.34 -15.61 29.79
C GLU A 373 31.49 -16.11 28.64
N GLN A 374 31.00 -15.20 27.81
CA GLN A 374 30.20 -15.53 26.61
C GLN A 374 30.42 -14.52 25.49
N PRO A 375 30.24 -14.90 24.20
CA PRO A 375 30.33 -13.97 23.12
C PRO A 375 29.15 -13.01 23.13
N PHE A 376 29.39 -11.79 22.67
CA PHE A 376 28.34 -10.81 22.48
C PHE A 376 27.79 -10.95 21.04
N GLU A 377 26.51 -11.17 20.96
CA GLU A 377 25.79 -11.42 19.68
C GLU A 377 25.68 -10.16 18.81
N GLY A 378 25.67 -8.97 19.42
CA GLY A 378 25.34 -7.71 18.75
C GLY A 378 23.85 -7.39 18.81
N ILE A 379 23.54 -6.10 18.89
CA ILE A 379 22.15 -5.65 19.11
C ILE A 379 21.27 -5.97 17.90
N LEU A 380 21.73 -5.69 16.67
CA LEU A 380 20.96 -5.96 15.45
C LEU A 380 20.69 -7.46 15.25
N ASN A 381 21.70 -8.29 15.53
CA ASN A 381 21.54 -9.74 15.46
C ASN A 381 20.58 -10.26 16.54
N ASN A 382 20.67 -9.70 17.76
CA ASN A 382 19.76 -10.04 18.86
C ASN A 382 18.30 -9.67 18.52
N VAL A 383 18.03 -8.47 18.02
CA VAL A 383 16.70 -8.02 17.57
C VAL A 383 16.18 -8.97 16.49
N SER A 384 17.01 -9.27 15.48
CA SER A 384 16.63 -10.14 14.35
C SER A 384 16.34 -11.58 14.78
N ARG A 385 17.11 -12.12 15.74
CA ARG A 385 16.88 -13.46 16.29
C ARG A 385 15.60 -13.50 17.14
N ARG A 386 15.45 -12.56 18.07
CA ARG A 386 14.25 -12.46 18.93
C ARG A 386 12.98 -12.30 18.12
N TYR A 387 13.00 -11.51 17.03
CA TYR A 387 11.88 -11.35 16.12
C TYR A 387 11.44 -12.68 15.48
N ARG A 388 12.41 -13.52 15.09
CA ARG A 388 12.12 -14.85 14.52
C ARG A 388 11.61 -15.87 15.53
N GLU A 389 12.09 -15.79 16.77
CA GLU A 389 11.82 -16.78 17.82
C GLU A 389 10.57 -16.45 18.66
N THR A 390 10.15 -15.18 18.72
CA THR A 390 9.02 -14.77 19.55
C THR A 390 7.68 -15.29 19.03
N GLN A 391 6.85 -15.81 19.94
CA GLN A 391 5.47 -16.19 19.68
C GLN A 391 4.46 -15.14 20.18
N SER A 392 4.92 -14.11 20.87
CA SER A 392 4.07 -13.03 21.40
C SER A 392 3.92 -11.92 20.35
N ASP A 393 2.68 -11.64 19.94
CA ASP A 393 2.39 -10.55 18.98
C ASP A 393 2.77 -9.18 19.54
N ALA A 394 2.65 -8.97 20.84
CA ALA A 394 3.07 -7.72 21.48
C ALA A 394 4.59 -7.54 21.41
N ALA A 395 5.37 -8.58 21.72
CA ALA A 395 6.82 -8.53 21.63
C ALA A 395 7.29 -8.40 20.16
N ARG A 396 6.58 -9.03 19.22
CA ARG A 396 6.86 -8.91 17.79
C ARG A 396 6.71 -7.47 17.32
N LYS A 397 5.59 -6.82 17.67
CA LYS A 397 5.35 -5.40 17.32
C LYS A 397 6.39 -4.45 17.92
N GLU A 398 6.81 -4.70 19.16
CA GLU A 398 7.86 -3.90 19.80
C GLU A 398 9.22 -4.04 19.09
N LEU A 399 9.56 -5.25 18.62
CA LEU A 399 10.77 -5.48 17.85
C LEU A 399 10.69 -4.89 16.44
N GLU A 400 9.51 -4.89 15.82
CA GLU A 400 9.27 -4.27 14.50
C GLU A 400 9.56 -2.76 14.52
N GLU A 401 9.40 -2.08 15.65
CA GLU A 401 9.77 -0.66 15.79
C GLU A 401 11.27 -0.38 15.58
N CYS A 402 12.12 -1.41 15.71
CA CYS A 402 13.55 -1.35 15.47
C CYS A 402 13.96 -1.94 14.11
N MET A 403 13.00 -2.26 13.24
CA MET A 403 13.24 -2.93 11.97
C MET A 403 12.76 -2.10 10.79
N SER A 404 13.49 -2.17 9.68
CA SER A 404 13.12 -1.58 8.40
C SER A 404 12.96 -2.65 7.33
N THR A 405 12.25 -2.31 6.26
CA THR A 405 12.11 -3.18 5.10
C THR A 405 13.29 -3.01 4.16
N ALA A 406 13.96 -4.11 3.81
CA ALA A 406 15.03 -4.10 2.82
C ALA A 406 14.72 -5.08 1.69
N PRO A 407 15.20 -4.83 0.46
CA PRO A 407 15.07 -5.79 -0.63
C PRO A 407 15.64 -7.15 -0.23
N CYS A 408 14.95 -8.21 -0.61
CA CYS A 408 15.44 -9.57 -0.34
C CYS A 408 16.81 -9.80 -1.00
N PRO A 409 17.87 -10.18 -0.27
CA PRO A 409 19.22 -10.31 -0.82
C PRO A 409 19.33 -11.38 -1.92
N ARG A 410 18.45 -12.38 -1.91
CA ARG A 410 18.47 -13.45 -2.91
C ARG A 410 17.83 -13.03 -4.24
N CYS A 411 16.67 -12.42 -4.22
CA CYS A 411 15.96 -12.02 -5.45
C CYS A 411 16.11 -10.54 -5.80
N GLY A 412 16.85 -9.75 -5.01
CA GLY A 412 17.01 -8.31 -5.26
C GLY A 412 15.70 -7.52 -5.31
N GLY A 413 14.65 -7.98 -4.60
CA GLY A 413 13.32 -7.36 -4.66
C GLY A 413 12.38 -7.97 -5.71
N ASN A 414 12.86 -8.86 -6.60
CA ASN A 414 12.11 -9.39 -7.75
C ASN A 414 11.05 -10.46 -7.40
N ARG A 415 10.89 -10.86 -6.14
CA ARG A 415 9.85 -11.78 -5.64
C ARG A 415 9.91 -13.21 -6.17
N LEU A 416 10.46 -13.46 -7.36
CA LEU A 416 10.49 -14.75 -8.05
C LEU A 416 11.80 -15.52 -7.82
N SER A 417 11.77 -16.82 -8.14
CA SER A 417 12.93 -17.68 -8.14
C SER A 417 13.92 -17.30 -9.26
N GLU A 418 15.18 -17.65 -9.09
CA GLU A 418 16.25 -17.38 -10.06
C GLU A 418 15.95 -17.96 -11.45
N THR A 419 15.32 -19.15 -11.48
CA THR A 419 14.92 -19.82 -12.73
C THR A 419 13.81 -19.07 -13.47
N ALA A 420 12.81 -18.51 -12.75
CA ALA A 420 11.76 -17.73 -13.35
C ALA A 420 12.27 -16.36 -13.84
N LEU A 421 13.20 -15.75 -13.11
CA LEU A 421 13.83 -14.48 -13.50
C LEU A 421 14.73 -14.60 -14.72
N ALA A 422 15.24 -15.80 -14.99
CA ALA A 422 16.11 -16.06 -16.13
C ALA A 422 15.34 -16.27 -17.46
N VAL A 423 14.02 -16.11 -17.49
CA VAL A 423 13.20 -16.20 -18.71
C VAL A 423 12.88 -14.81 -19.23
N THR A 424 13.15 -14.56 -20.52
CA THR A 424 12.95 -13.25 -21.15
C THR A 424 11.95 -13.29 -22.31
N VAL A 425 11.24 -12.20 -22.50
CA VAL A 425 10.44 -11.92 -23.70
C VAL A 425 10.96 -10.61 -24.29
N GLY A 426 11.34 -10.61 -25.56
CA GLY A 426 11.98 -9.44 -26.17
C GLY A 426 13.26 -9.00 -25.44
N GLY A 427 13.99 -9.93 -24.82
CA GLY A 427 15.20 -9.65 -24.06
C GLY A 427 14.97 -9.16 -22.61
N ILE A 428 13.73 -9.02 -22.13
CA ILE A 428 13.40 -8.47 -20.82
C ILE A 428 12.75 -9.52 -19.93
N GLY A 429 13.19 -9.61 -18.66
CA GLY A 429 12.58 -10.45 -17.64
C GLY A 429 11.22 -9.93 -17.17
N ILE A 430 10.32 -10.83 -16.71
CA ILE A 430 8.95 -10.44 -16.30
C ILE A 430 8.94 -9.37 -15.20
N MET A 431 9.83 -9.46 -14.21
CA MET A 431 9.84 -8.46 -13.12
C MET A 431 10.51 -7.15 -13.53
N ASP A 432 11.47 -7.20 -14.47
CA ASP A 432 12.08 -5.98 -15.01
C ASP A 432 11.08 -5.23 -15.91
N PHE A 433 10.25 -5.96 -16.65
CA PHE A 433 9.10 -5.39 -17.33
C PHE A 433 8.14 -4.72 -16.33
N CYS A 434 7.74 -5.40 -15.26
CA CYS A 434 6.83 -4.85 -14.24
C CYS A 434 7.39 -3.62 -13.48
N LYS A 435 8.71 -3.37 -13.52
CA LYS A 435 9.34 -2.17 -12.95
C LYS A 435 9.29 -0.95 -13.85
N MET A 436 9.01 -1.13 -15.13
CA MET A 436 8.79 -0.03 -16.07
C MET A 436 7.52 0.73 -15.70
N SER A 437 7.42 1.97 -16.12
CA SER A 437 6.15 2.69 -16.06
C SER A 437 5.15 2.10 -17.05
N VAL A 438 3.86 2.17 -16.74
CA VAL A 438 2.78 1.69 -17.63
C VAL A 438 2.91 2.24 -19.06
N ARG A 439 3.41 3.48 -19.21
CA ARG A 439 3.70 4.07 -20.53
C ARG A 439 4.82 3.33 -21.27
N GLN A 440 5.91 3.00 -20.57
CA GLN A 440 7.03 2.24 -21.14
C GLN A 440 6.63 0.81 -21.44
N GLU A 441 5.84 0.18 -20.55
CA GLU A 441 5.29 -1.16 -20.73
C GLU A 441 4.41 -1.23 -21.99
N LEU A 442 3.54 -0.21 -22.22
CA LEU A 442 2.71 -0.11 -23.40
C LEU A 442 3.57 0.00 -24.67
N ALA A 443 4.53 0.93 -24.67
CA ALA A 443 5.43 1.12 -25.80
C ALA A 443 6.23 -0.15 -26.14
N PHE A 444 6.69 -0.88 -25.11
CA PHE A 444 7.36 -2.16 -25.31
C PHE A 444 6.44 -3.21 -25.94
N MET A 445 5.21 -3.36 -25.43
CA MET A 445 4.26 -4.36 -25.95
C MET A 445 3.79 -4.06 -27.37
N GLU A 446 3.64 -2.79 -27.75
CA GLU A 446 3.27 -2.38 -29.11
C GLU A 446 4.41 -2.64 -30.11
N ASN A 447 5.68 -2.50 -29.70
CA ASN A 447 6.87 -2.73 -30.52
C ASN A 447 7.42 -4.15 -30.45
N LEU A 448 6.79 -5.06 -29.72
CA LEU A 448 7.26 -6.44 -29.55
C LEU A 448 7.19 -7.19 -30.89
N HIS A 449 8.35 -7.43 -31.53
CA HIS A 449 8.45 -8.23 -32.76
C HIS A 449 8.06 -9.69 -32.49
N ARG A 450 7.29 -10.27 -33.37
CA ARG A 450 6.70 -11.59 -33.25
C ARG A 450 6.94 -12.38 -34.52
N GLU A 451 7.73 -13.46 -34.39
CA GLU A 451 8.03 -14.33 -35.51
C GLU A 451 7.64 -15.79 -35.16
N GLY A 452 7.33 -16.57 -36.18
CA GLY A 452 7.03 -17.99 -36.06
C GLY A 452 5.60 -18.36 -35.65
N ASN A 453 5.33 -19.66 -35.47
CA ASN A 453 4.01 -20.24 -35.22
C ASN A 453 3.39 -19.79 -33.87
N MET A 454 4.21 -19.35 -32.92
CA MET A 454 3.73 -18.83 -31.62
C MET A 454 3.27 -17.38 -31.67
N ALA A 455 3.49 -16.69 -32.82
CA ALA A 455 3.09 -15.30 -33.01
C ALA A 455 1.57 -15.08 -32.83
N VAL A 456 0.74 -16.02 -33.29
CA VAL A 456 -0.72 -15.94 -33.18
C VAL A 456 -1.18 -16.00 -31.70
N VAL A 457 -0.61 -16.92 -30.91
CA VAL A 457 -0.91 -17.04 -29.47
C VAL A 457 -0.44 -15.79 -28.72
N ALA A 458 0.77 -15.34 -29.00
CA ALA A 458 1.32 -14.12 -28.42
C ALA A 458 0.47 -12.89 -28.74
N GLN A 459 -0.07 -12.78 -29.97
CA GLN A 459 -0.88 -11.66 -30.42
C GLN A 459 -2.16 -11.47 -29.60
N GLN A 460 -2.86 -12.56 -29.29
CA GLN A 460 -4.08 -12.49 -28.45
C GLN A 460 -3.77 -12.01 -27.05
N ILE A 461 -2.74 -12.59 -26.42
CA ILE A 461 -2.33 -12.22 -25.04
C ILE A 461 -1.87 -10.76 -24.99
N VAL A 462 -1.04 -10.35 -25.95
CA VAL A 462 -0.53 -8.96 -26.00
C VAL A 462 -1.64 -7.95 -26.24
N ARG A 463 -2.67 -8.29 -27.06
CA ARG A 463 -3.85 -7.45 -27.27
C ARG A 463 -4.56 -7.14 -25.96
N GLU A 464 -4.74 -8.17 -25.10
CA GLU A 464 -5.37 -8.00 -23.80
C GLU A 464 -4.52 -7.15 -22.84
N ILE A 465 -3.18 -7.36 -22.85
CA ILE A 465 -2.26 -6.55 -22.04
C ILE A 465 -2.29 -5.09 -22.49
N VAL A 466 -2.16 -4.83 -23.79
CA VAL A 466 -2.18 -3.48 -24.38
C VAL A 466 -3.48 -2.76 -24.04
N SER A 467 -4.63 -3.44 -24.15
CA SER A 467 -5.93 -2.85 -23.82
C SER A 467 -5.98 -2.39 -22.36
N ARG A 468 -5.55 -3.26 -21.42
CA ARG A 468 -5.55 -2.94 -19.97
C ARG A 468 -4.54 -1.84 -19.62
N LEU A 469 -3.36 -1.83 -20.24
CA LEU A 469 -2.37 -0.76 -20.05
C LEU A 469 -2.89 0.58 -20.54
N LYS A 470 -3.61 0.63 -21.69
CA LYS A 470 -4.26 1.83 -22.18
C LYS A 470 -5.28 2.37 -21.20
N PHE A 471 -6.13 1.52 -20.62
CA PHE A 471 -7.09 1.97 -19.61
C PHE A 471 -6.42 2.59 -18.37
N LEU A 472 -5.28 2.05 -17.93
CA LEU A 472 -4.51 2.68 -16.85
C LEU A 472 -3.98 4.07 -17.24
N ILE A 473 -3.57 4.27 -18.49
CA ILE A 473 -3.13 5.57 -19.01
C ILE A 473 -4.31 6.54 -19.09
N ASP A 474 -5.46 6.08 -19.57
CA ASP A 474 -6.67 6.89 -19.76
C ASP A 474 -7.22 7.44 -18.42
N VAL A 475 -7.06 6.68 -17.34
CA VAL A 475 -7.40 7.16 -15.98
C VAL A 475 -6.26 7.93 -15.29
N GLY A 476 -5.21 8.32 -16.04
CA GLY A 476 -4.10 9.14 -15.53
C GLY A 476 -3.05 8.40 -14.71
N LEU A 477 -2.98 7.06 -14.77
CA LEU A 477 -2.05 6.22 -13.99
C LEU A 477 -0.83 5.74 -14.79
N GLY A 478 -0.52 6.37 -15.93
CA GLY A 478 0.58 5.96 -16.80
C GLY A 478 1.99 6.04 -16.17
N TYR A 479 2.14 6.70 -15.03
CA TYR A 479 3.39 6.81 -14.28
C TYR A 479 3.62 5.64 -13.31
N LEU A 480 2.59 4.87 -12.98
CA LEU A 480 2.70 3.73 -12.07
C LEU A 480 3.52 2.60 -12.69
N THR A 481 4.02 1.72 -11.84
CA THR A 481 4.67 0.46 -12.23
C THR A 481 3.81 -0.72 -11.79
N LEU A 482 3.74 -1.79 -12.58
CA LEU A 482 2.97 -2.99 -12.23
C LEU A 482 3.52 -3.71 -10.99
N SER A 483 4.81 -3.54 -10.67
CA SER A 483 5.46 -4.10 -9.48
C SER A 483 5.11 -3.37 -8.18
N ARG A 484 4.54 -2.15 -8.25
CA ARG A 484 4.22 -1.34 -7.06
C ARG A 484 3.20 -2.05 -6.18
N GLY A 485 3.48 -2.13 -4.89
CA GLY A 485 2.61 -2.76 -3.90
C GLY A 485 1.29 -2.02 -3.74
N ALA A 486 0.17 -2.74 -3.74
CA ALA A 486 -1.16 -2.15 -3.61
C ALA A 486 -1.33 -1.35 -2.30
N GLY A 487 -0.67 -1.76 -1.22
CA GLY A 487 -0.72 -1.06 0.07
C GLY A 487 0.03 0.29 0.10
N THR A 488 0.80 0.62 -0.94
CA THR A 488 1.52 1.91 -1.07
C THR A 488 0.78 2.93 -1.94
N LEU A 489 -0.37 2.54 -2.49
CA LEU A 489 -1.19 3.40 -3.32
C LEU A 489 -1.98 4.38 -2.47
N SER A 490 -2.18 5.59 -2.96
CA SER A 490 -3.17 6.51 -2.40
C SER A 490 -4.59 5.99 -2.63
N GLY A 491 -5.55 6.51 -1.86
CA GLY A 491 -6.97 6.16 -2.03
C GLY A 491 -7.45 6.37 -3.47
N GLY A 492 -7.15 7.53 -4.05
CA GLY A 492 -7.51 7.85 -5.42
C GLY A 492 -6.79 7.00 -6.48
N GLU A 493 -5.50 6.66 -6.30
CA GLU A 493 -4.80 5.72 -7.20
C GLU A 493 -5.47 4.34 -7.20
N SER A 494 -5.81 3.82 -6.02
CA SER A 494 -6.47 2.52 -5.88
C SER A 494 -7.85 2.49 -6.52
N GLN A 495 -8.64 3.53 -6.33
CA GLN A 495 -9.97 3.68 -6.92
C GLN A 495 -9.90 3.74 -8.46
N ARG A 496 -8.95 4.51 -9.01
CA ARG A 496 -8.75 4.59 -10.47
C ARG A 496 -8.27 3.28 -11.09
N ILE A 497 -7.46 2.50 -10.36
CA ILE A 497 -7.09 1.14 -10.80
C ILE A 497 -8.34 0.26 -10.91
N ARG A 498 -9.24 0.31 -9.92
CA ARG A 498 -10.52 -0.43 -10.00
C ARG A 498 -11.38 0.05 -11.16
N LEU A 499 -11.48 1.38 -11.35
CA LEU A 499 -12.20 1.95 -12.48
C LEU A 499 -11.64 1.44 -13.81
N ALA A 500 -10.32 1.48 -14.01
CA ALA A 500 -9.65 0.98 -15.20
C ALA A 500 -9.94 -0.51 -15.44
N THR A 501 -9.95 -1.33 -14.38
CA THR A 501 -10.28 -2.76 -14.47
C THR A 501 -11.73 -2.99 -14.89
N GLN A 502 -12.68 -2.19 -14.38
CA GLN A 502 -14.11 -2.31 -14.76
C GLN A 502 -14.36 -1.84 -16.19
N ILE A 503 -13.70 -0.77 -16.64
CA ILE A 503 -13.77 -0.31 -18.05
C ILE A 503 -13.27 -1.42 -18.98
N GLY A 504 -12.18 -2.09 -18.60
CA GLY A 504 -11.61 -3.20 -19.36
C GLY A 504 -12.56 -4.40 -19.53
N SER A 505 -13.58 -4.54 -18.68
CA SER A 505 -14.60 -5.59 -18.80
C SER A 505 -15.62 -5.31 -19.92
N SER A 506 -15.69 -4.07 -20.44
CA SER A 506 -16.62 -3.62 -21.51
C SER A 506 -18.08 -4.00 -21.22
N LEU A 507 -18.50 -4.01 -19.95
CA LEU A 507 -19.87 -4.30 -19.56
C LEU A 507 -20.80 -3.17 -20.01
N MET A 508 -21.97 -3.55 -20.54
CA MET A 508 -23.01 -2.63 -21.00
C MET A 508 -24.29 -2.81 -20.18
N GLY A 509 -25.07 -1.72 -20.02
CA GLY A 509 -26.33 -1.76 -19.29
C GLY A 509 -26.18 -1.90 -17.78
N VAL A 510 -25.02 -1.56 -17.23
CA VAL A 510 -24.68 -1.61 -15.81
C VAL A 510 -24.86 -0.25 -15.15
N LEU A 511 -25.24 -0.27 -13.88
CA LEU A 511 -25.24 0.92 -13.01
C LEU A 511 -23.91 1.00 -12.26
N TYR A 512 -23.06 1.95 -12.61
CA TYR A 512 -21.83 2.24 -11.86
C TYR A 512 -22.09 3.32 -10.82
N ILE A 513 -21.64 3.08 -9.59
CA ILE A 513 -21.73 4.03 -8.49
C ILE A 513 -20.32 4.31 -7.99
N LEU A 514 -19.87 5.57 -8.12
CA LEU A 514 -18.51 6.01 -7.80
C LEU A 514 -18.53 7.02 -6.66
N ASP A 515 -17.59 6.87 -5.72
CA ASP A 515 -17.41 7.77 -4.57
C ASP A 515 -16.20 8.67 -4.80
N GLU A 516 -16.43 9.93 -5.10
CA GLU A 516 -15.41 10.98 -5.27
C GLU A 516 -14.21 10.56 -6.16
N PRO A 517 -14.43 10.14 -7.41
CA PRO A 517 -13.35 9.62 -8.25
C PRO A 517 -12.29 10.67 -8.65
N SER A 518 -12.57 11.96 -8.52
CA SER A 518 -11.64 13.07 -8.78
C SER A 518 -10.63 13.31 -7.65
N ILE A 519 -10.75 12.56 -6.54
CA ILE A 519 -9.96 12.80 -5.33
C ILE A 519 -8.45 12.70 -5.57
N GLY A 520 -7.69 13.68 -5.07
CA GLY A 520 -6.22 13.71 -5.19
C GLY A 520 -5.74 13.86 -6.65
N LEU A 521 -6.60 14.31 -7.56
CA LEU A 521 -6.25 14.58 -8.95
C LEU A 521 -5.87 16.03 -9.15
N HIS A 522 -4.81 16.22 -9.95
CA HIS A 522 -4.58 17.50 -10.60
C HIS A 522 -5.64 17.71 -11.71
N GLN A 523 -6.03 18.96 -12.00
CA GLN A 523 -7.08 19.26 -12.98
C GLN A 523 -6.80 18.64 -14.36
N ARG A 524 -5.55 18.62 -14.82
CA ARG A 524 -5.15 17.93 -16.06
C ARG A 524 -5.51 16.44 -16.07
N ASP A 525 -5.39 15.75 -14.94
CA ASP A 525 -5.71 14.33 -14.83
C ASP A 525 -7.22 14.12 -14.64
N ASN A 526 -7.92 15.11 -14.05
CA ASN A 526 -9.38 15.14 -13.95
C ASN A 526 -10.06 15.21 -15.33
N ASP A 527 -9.52 15.99 -16.27
CA ASP A 527 -10.01 16.05 -17.65
C ASP A 527 -10.00 14.65 -18.32
N LYS A 528 -8.98 13.83 -18.07
CA LYS A 528 -8.90 12.45 -18.60
C LYS A 528 -9.93 11.54 -17.94
N LEU A 529 -10.09 11.67 -16.63
CA LEU A 529 -11.11 10.92 -15.88
C LEU A 529 -12.50 11.24 -16.44
N LEU A 530 -12.83 12.51 -16.64
CA LEU A 530 -14.12 12.92 -17.20
C LEU A 530 -14.36 12.35 -18.60
N ALA A 531 -13.32 12.36 -19.46
CA ALA A 531 -13.41 11.73 -20.79
C ALA A 531 -13.72 10.23 -20.67
N THR A 532 -13.11 9.56 -19.70
CA THR A 532 -13.33 8.13 -19.43
C THR A 532 -14.75 7.85 -18.90
N LEU A 533 -15.26 8.67 -17.99
CA LEU A 533 -16.64 8.54 -17.46
C LEU A 533 -17.68 8.77 -18.57
N LYS A 534 -17.45 9.78 -19.43
CA LYS A 534 -18.29 10.03 -20.61
C LYS A 534 -18.28 8.83 -21.57
N HIS A 535 -17.12 8.24 -21.81
CA HIS A 535 -17.02 7.04 -22.65
C HIS A 535 -17.83 5.86 -22.06
N LEU A 536 -17.72 5.61 -20.73
CA LEU A 536 -18.53 4.57 -20.06
C LEU A 536 -20.03 4.83 -20.20
N ARG A 537 -20.48 6.08 -20.10
CA ARG A 537 -21.87 6.47 -20.35
C ARG A 537 -22.27 6.17 -21.80
N ASP A 538 -21.43 6.57 -22.75
CA ASP A 538 -21.74 6.52 -24.18
C ASP A 538 -21.85 5.09 -24.72
N ILE A 539 -21.24 4.10 -24.07
CA ILE A 539 -21.44 2.67 -24.37
C ILE A 539 -22.73 2.08 -23.74
N GLY A 540 -23.58 2.90 -23.11
CA GLY A 540 -24.90 2.51 -22.62
C GLY A 540 -24.93 2.09 -21.13
N ASN A 541 -24.12 2.73 -20.28
CA ASN A 541 -24.15 2.54 -18.84
C ASN A 541 -24.73 3.77 -18.12
N THR A 542 -25.34 3.53 -16.96
CA THR A 542 -25.75 4.58 -16.04
C THR A 542 -24.64 4.79 -15.02
N LEU A 543 -24.23 6.05 -14.82
CA LEU A 543 -23.22 6.40 -13.85
C LEU A 543 -23.81 7.32 -12.78
N ILE A 544 -23.74 6.93 -11.52
CA ILE A 544 -24.00 7.79 -10.35
C ILE A 544 -22.64 8.11 -9.72
N VAL A 545 -22.30 9.37 -9.67
CA VAL A 545 -21.03 9.85 -9.11
C VAL A 545 -21.33 10.77 -7.94
N VAL A 546 -20.87 10.40 -6.74
CA VAL A 546 -20.89 11.30 -5.59
C VAL A 546 -19.68 12.21 -5.75
N GLU A 547 -19.90 13.53 -5.92
CA GLU A 547 -18.83 14.45 -6.25
C GLU A 547 -19.00 15.85 -5.73
N HIS A 548 -17.85 16.54 -5.57
CA HIS A 548 -17.76 17.94 -5.14
C HIS A 548 -17.00 18.81 -6.15
N ASP A 549 -16.36 18.19 -7.16
CA ASP A 549 -15.60 18.89 -8.17
C ASP A 549 -16.49 19.65 -9.16
N GLU A 550 -16.18 20.91 -9.39
CA GLU A 550 -16.96 21.80 -10.26
C GLU A 550 -16.99 21.32 -11.72
N ASP A 551 -15.84 20.87 -12.26
CA ASP A 551 -15.74 20.44 -13.65
C ASP A 551 -16.57 19.15 -13.88
N THR A 552 -16.59 18.27 -12.91
CA THR A 552 -17.44 17.05 -12.95
C THR A 552 -18.92 17.39 -12.89
N MET A 553 -19.33 18.32 -12.03
CA MET A 553 -20.73 18.80 -11.98
C MET A 553 -21.15 19.47 -13.27
N ARG A 554 -20.28 20.31 -13.88
CA ARG A 554 -20.56 20.94 -15.17
C ARG A 554 -20.63 19.96 -16.34
N ALA A 555 -19.96 18.83 -16.24
CA ALA A 555 -19.95 17.78 -17.25
C ALA A 555 -21.13 16.80 -17.13
N ALA A 556 -21.88 16.84 -16.02
CA ALA A 556 -22.99 15.94 -15.73
C ALA A 556 -24.21 16.18 -16.61
N ASP A 557 -24.91 15.11 -16.97
CA ASP A 557 -26.22 15.18 -17.64
C ASP A 557 -27.36 15.52 -16.66
N CYS A 558 -27.19 15.14 -15.38
CA CYS A 558 -28.16 15.40 -14.33
C CYS A 558 -27.40 15.55 -12.98
N ILE A 559 -27.85 16.49 -12.18
CA ILE A 559 -27.29 16.75 -10.84
C ILE A 559 -28.41 16.60 -9.81
N VAL A 560 -28.08 15.93 -8.70
CA VAL A 560 -28.98 15.80 -7.52
C VAL A 560 -28.26 16.43 -6.33
N ASP A 561 -28.78 17.55 -5.86
CA ASP A 561 -28.25 18.27 -4.71
C ASP A 561 -28.95 17.83 -3.43
N VAL A 562 -28.18 17.22 -2.51
CA VAL A 562 -28.65 16.65 -1.25
C VAL A 562 -28.27 17.58 -0.10
N GLY A 563 -29.26 18.00 0.66
CA GLY A 563 -29.07 18.99 1.72
C GLY A 563 -30.30 19.20 2.60
N PRO A 564 -30.58 20.44 3.00
CA PRO A 564 -29.77 21.69 2.81
C PRO A 564 -28.57 21.79 3.74
N GLY A 565 -28.52 21.03 4.84
CA GLY A 565 -27.45 21.00 5.84
C GLY A 565 -26.76 19.62 5.93
N ALA A 566 -26.06 19.41 7.02
CA ALA A 566 -25.39 18.14 7.35
C ALA A 566 -26.13 17.44 8.51
N GLY A 567 -25.95 16.13 8.65
CA GLY A 567 -26.52 15.32 9.73
C GLY A 567 -28.05 15.45 9.83
N SER A 568 -28.56 15.80 10.99
CA SER A 568 -30.01 16.01 11.24
C SER A 568 -30.64 17.14 10.41
N HIS A 569 -29.84 18.11 9.95
CA HIS A 569 -30.27 19.22 9.09
C HIS A 569 -30.18 18.87 7.59
N GLY A 570 -29.67 17.72 7.24
CA GLY A 570 -29.58 17.19 5.87
C GLY A 570 -30.71 16.22 5.51
N GLY A 571 -30.43 15.35 4.58
CA GLY A 571 -31.28 14.21 4.22
C GLY A 571 -32.47 14.52 3.35
N GLN A 572 -32.44 15.62 2.60
CA GLN A 572 -33.49 16.02 1.67
C GLN A 572 -32.93 16.32 0.28
N ILE A 573 -33.73 16.14 -0.77
CA ILE A 573 -33.37 16.66 -2.09
C ILE A 573 -33.68 18.14 -2.14
N VAL A 574 -32.66 18.96 -2.34
CA VAL A 574 -32.80 20.44 -2.45
C VAL A 574 -33.18 20.80 -3.88
N ALA A 575 -32.52 20.20 -4.85
CA ALA A 575 -32.77 20.36 -6.28
C ALA A 575 -32.32 19.10 -7.04
N ALA A 576 -32.97 18.82 -8.16
CA ALA A 576 -32.57 17.74 -9.08
C ALA A 576 -32.93 18.17 -10.51
N GLY A 577 -31.98 18.01 -11.44
CA GLY A 577 -32.14 18.35 -12.85
C GLY A 577 -30.84 18.70 -13.56
N SER A 578 -30.91 19.57 -14.54
CA SER A 578 -29.75 20.09 -15.28
C SER A 578 -28.89 21.02 -14.41
N LEU A 579 -27.71 21.37 -14.89
CA LEU A 579 -26.85 22.37 -14.25
C LEU A 579 -27.61 23.70 -14.03
N GLU A 580 -28.43 24.12 -14.98
CA GLU A 580 -29.23 25.35 -14.91
C GLU A 580 -30.28 25.28 -13.78
N ASP A 581 -30.91 24.13 -13.61
CA ASP A 581 -31.89 23.92 -12.52
C ASP A 581 -31.23 24.07 -11.14
N ILE A 582 -30.02 23.60 -10.95
CA ILE A 582 -29.26 23.72 -9.71
C ILE A 582 -28.80 25.14 -9.45
N VAL A 583 -28.25 25.82 -10.50
CA VAL A 583 -27.75 27.20 -10.43
C VAL A 583 -28.90 28.18 -10.10
N ASN A 584 -30.09 27.96 -10.65
CA ASN A 584 -31.25 28.82 -10.44
C ASN A 584 -32.01 28.52 -9.14
N CYS A 585 -31.64 27.47 -8.38
CA CYS A 585 -32.27 27.14 -7.12
C CYS A 585 -31.67 27.96 -5.95
N PRO A 586 -32.38 28.92 -5.35
CA PRO A 586 -31.85 29.80 -4.29
C PRO A 586 -31.48 29.03 -3.02
N ARG A 587 -32.13 27.87 -2.78
CA ARG A 587 -31.88 27.02 -1.62
C ARG A 587 -30.64 26.14 -1.78
N SER A 588 -30.13 25.95 -3.00
CA SER A 588 -28.95 25.14 -3.29
C SER A 588 -27.67 25.90 -2.95
N ILE A 589 -26.98 25.47 -1.93
CA ILE A 589 -25.64 26.01 -1.60
C ILE A 589 -24.67 25.71 -2.72
N THR A 590 -24.73 24.50 -3.32
CA THR A 590 -23.97 24.10 -4.50
C THR A 590 -24.21 25.06 -5.67
N GLY A 591 -25.50 25.38 -5.95
CA GLY A 591 -25.89 26.34 -6.99
C GLY A 591 -25.34 27.74 -6.76
N GLN A 592 -25.30 28.22 -5.50
CA GLN A 592 -24.70 29.51 -5.16
C GLN A 592 -23.20 29.60 -5.43
N TYR A 593 -22.44 28.48 -5.27
CA TYR A 593 -21.00 28.44 -5.64
C TYR A 593 -20.82 28.29 -7.14
N LEU A 594 -21.59 27.44 -7.82
CA LEU A 594 -21.49 27.23 -9.27
C LEU A 594 -21.88 28.47 -10.10
N SER A 595 -22.80 29.32 -9.55
CA SER A 595 -23.20 30.61 -10.16
C SER A 595 -22.23 31.75 -9.85
N GLY A 596 -21.29 31.56 -8.89
CA GLY A 596 -20.37 32.60 -8.42
C GLY A 596 -21.01 33.63 -7.45
N VAL A 597 -22.30 33.44 -7.03
CA VAL A 597 -22.93 34.26 -5.97
C VAL A 597 -22.15 34.14 -4.66
N LYS A 598 -21.72 32.93 -4.32
CA LYS A 598 -20.73 32.70 -3.28
C LYS A 598 -19.43 32.26 -3.94
N LYS A 599 -18.30 32.82 -3.53
CA LYS A 599 -16.97 32.44 -3.98
C LYS A 599 -15.97 32.57 -2.85
N ILE A 600 -14.93 31.77 -2.92
CA ILE A 600 -13.76 31.90 -2.06
C ILE A 600 -12.92 33.05 -2.64
N PRO A 601 -12.69 34.14 -1.88
CA PRO A 601 -11.99 35.31 -2.43
C PRO A 601 -10.47 35.04 -2.57
N VAL A 602 -9.85 35.68 -3.54
CA VAL A 602 -8.39 35.81 -3.59
C VAL A 602 -8.00 36.85 -2.55
N PRO A 603 -7.00 36.59 -1.68
CA PRO A 603 -6.55 37.59 -0.71
C PRO A 603 -5.98 38.85 -1.39
N ASP A 604 -6.39 40.02 -0.94
CA ASP A 604 -5.91 41.29 -1.47
C ASP A 604 -4.39 41.51 -1.27
N ARG A 605 -3.83 40.89 -0.25
CA ARG A 605 -2.40 40.95 0.08
C ARG A 605 -1.93 39.58 0.58
N ARG A 606 -0.79 39.15 0.08
CA ARG A 606 -0.10 37.95 0.57
C ARG A 606 0.63 38.28 1.87
N ARG A 607 0.63 37.32 2.82
CA ARG A 607 1.34 37.48 4.10
C ARG A 607 2.86 37.59 3.88
N PRO A 608 3.57 38.53 4.52
CA PRO A 608 5.01 38.67 4.34
C PRO A 608 5.79 37.51 4.97
N GLY A 609 5.20 36.80 5.93
CA GLY A 609 5.87 35.75 6.72
C GLY A 609 6.87 36.35 7.72
N THR A 610 7.71 35.49 8.30
CA THR A 610 8.72 35.86 9.33
C THR A 610 10.05 36.30 8.73
N GLY A 611 10.24 36.23 7.42
CA GLY A 611 11.53 36.43 6.74
C GLY A 611 12.54 35.27 6.92
N LYS A 612 12.19 34.23 7.66
CA LYS A 612 12.99 33.03 7.88
C LYS A 612 12.58 31.94 6.91
N MET A 613 13.53 31.08 6.54
CA MET A 613 13.32 29.99 5.59
C MET A 613 13.67 28.66 6.22
N LEU A 614 12.95 27.61 5.83
CA LEU A 614 13.30 26.22 6.03
C LEU A 614 13.72 25.68 4.67
N THR A 615 14.95 25.19 4.53
CA THR A 615 15.52 24.82 3.24
C THR A 615 15.88 23.34 3.21
N ILE A 616 15.35 22.62 2.23
CA ILE A 616 15.74 21.24 1.92
C ILE A 616 16.80 21.30 0.84
N ARG A 617 17.93 20.63 1.02
CA ARG A 617 19.03 20.55 0.05
C ARG A 617 19.22 19.12 -0.45
N GLY A 618 19.25 18.97 -1.77
CA GLY A 618 19.64 17.74 -2.44
C GLY A 618 18.73 16.55 -2.15
N ALA A 619 17.41 16.73 -2.20
CA ALA A 619 16.45 15.65 -2.00
C ALA A 619 16.44 14.69 -3.20
N THR A 620 16.65 13.38 -2.92
CA THR A 620 16.73 12.32 -3.94
C THR A 620 15.83 11.11 -3.64
N GLU A 621 14.92 11.26 -2.69
CA GLU A 621 14.01 10.17 -2.32
C GLU A 621 13.01 9.85 -3.44
N ASN A 622 12.82 8.56 -3.72
CA ASN A 622 11.94 8.04 -4.78
C ASN A 622 12.28 8.66 -6.16
N ASN A 623 11.35 9.44 -6.72
CA ASN A 623 11.53 10.06 -8.05
C ASN A 623 12.15 11.47 -8.01
N LEU A 624 12.48 12.02 -6.84
CA LEU A 624 13.08 13.35 -6.73
C LEU A 624 14.47 13.41 -7.36
N LYS A 625 14.75 14.46 -8.13
CA LYS A 625 15.95 14.64 -8.96
C LYS A 625 16.95 15.61 -8.33
N ASN A 626 17.43 15.33 -7.11
CA ASN A 626 18.41 16.16 -6.37
C ASN A 626 17.93 17.61 -6.24
N VAL A 627 16.68 17.77 -5.76
CA VAL A 627 16.02 19.08 -5.69
C VAL A 627 16.37 19.85 -4.42
N ASP A 628 16.53 21.15 -4.56
CA ASP A 628 16.60 22.13 -3.48
C ASP A 628 15.27 22.86 -3.39
N VAL A 629 14.74 23.01 -2.16
CA VAL A 629 13.43 23.64 -1.93
C VAL A 629 13.50 24.57 -0.72
N GLU A 630 12.99 25.79 -0.88
CA GLU A 630 12.89 26.80 0.16
C GLU A 630 11.44 27.01 0.58
N ILE A 631 11.16 26.88 1.87
CA ILE A 631 9.82 27.00 2.46
C ILE A 631 9.84 28.22 3.40
N PRO A 632 9.12 29.31 3.05
CA PRO A 632 9.06 30.49 3.90
C PRO A 632 8.24 30.21 5.17
N LEU A 633 8.79 30.59 6.34
CA LEU A 633 8.13 30.40 7.62
C LEU A 633 7.11 31.51 7.91
N GLY A 634 6.01 31.16 8.63
CA GLY A 634 4.91 32.07 8.95
C GLY A 634 4.01 32.37 7.76
N LYS A 635 3.91 31.44 6.80
CA LYS A 635 3.07 31.55 5.61
C LYS A 635 2.22 30.29 5.43
N LEU A 636 1.17 30.43 4.62
CA LEU A 636 0.45 29.30 4.02
C LEU A 636 1.17 28.95 2.71
N THR A 637 1.87 27.81 2.71
CA THR A 637 2.59 27.32 1.52
C THR A 637 1.88 26.09 0.96
N CYS A 638 1.56 26.12 -0.34
CA CYS A 638 0.99 24.99 -1.05
C CYS A 638 2.06 24.26 -1.89
N VAL A 639 2.18 22.95 -1.72
CA VAL A 639 2.97 22.07 -2.58
C VAL A 639 2.04 21.46 -3.61
N THR A 640 2.23 21.82 -4.88
CA THR A 640 1.35 21.50 -6.00
C THR A 640 2.05 20.65 -7.07
N GLY A 641 1.34 20.28 -8.11
CA GLY A 641 1.85 19.53 -9.25
C GLY A 641 1.01 18.32 -9.61
N VAL A 642 1.28 17.74 -10.75
CA VAL A 642 0.54 16.57 -11.27
C VAL A 642 0.65 15.34 -10.35
N SER A 643 -0.25 14.37 -10.54
CA SER A 643 -0.20 13.12 -9.78
C SER A 643 1.13 12.38 -10.04
N GLY A 644 1.76 11.90 -8.96
CA GLY A 644 3.06 11.22 -9.04
C GLY A 644 4.29 12.13 -9.27
N SER A 645 4.17 13.47 -9.22
CA SER A 645 5.28 14.41 -9.42
C SER A 645 6.34 14.44 -8.29
N GLY A 646 6.07 13.79 -7.15
CA GLY A 646 7.01 13.70 -6.02
C GLY A 646 6.63 14.52 -4.79
N LYS A 647 5.43 15.14 -4.74
CA LYS A 647 4.95 15.96 -3.61
C LYS A 647 5.06 15.24 -2.27
N SER A 648 4.48 14.05 -2.16
CA SER A 648 4.51 13.26 -0.93
C SER A 648 5.92 12.77 -0.58
N SER A 649 6.76 12.48 -1.57
CA SER A 649 8.18 12.15 -1.34
C SER A 649 8.93 13.33 -0.71
N LEU A 650 8.70 14.54 -1.21
CA LEU A 650 9.33 15.76 -0.68
C LEU A 650 8.82 16.10 0.72
N VAL A 651 7.50 16.16 0.90
CA VAL A 651 6.90 16.63 2.16
C VAL A 651 6.87 15.53 3.22
N ASN A 652 6.28 14.36 2.92
CA ASN A 652 6.06 13.35 3.95
C ASN A 652 7.32 12.54 4.23
N GLU A 653 8.05 12.09 3.17
CA GLU A 653 9.21 11.22 3.37
C GLU A 653 10.45 12.01 3.78
N VAL A 654 10.79 13.12 3.08
CA VAL A 654 11.99 13.88 3.36
C VAL A 654 11.75 14.86 4.50
N LEU A 655 10.83 15.81 4.36
CA LEU A 655 10.68 16.92 5.31
C LEU A 655 10.08 16.46 6.64
N ASN A 656 8.84 15.91 6.62
CA ASN A 656 8.13 15.58 7.85
C ASN A 656 8.90 14.58 8.71
N LYS A 657 9.43 13.50 8.09
CA LYS A 657 10.21 12.51 8.85
C LYS A 657 11.49 13.08 9.42
N THR A 658 12.18 13.98 8.70
CA THR A 658 13.36 14.68 9.25
C THR A 658 12.98 15.54 10.45
N LEU A 659 11.93 16.35 10.33
CA LEU A 659 11.45 17.21 11.42
C LEU A 659 10.92 16.40 12.60
N LEU A 660 10.15 15.33 12.35
CA LEU A 660 9.65 14.44 13.40
C LEU A 660 10.79 13.79 14.19
N GLY A 661 11.83 13.35 13.50
CA GLY A 661 13.03 12.79 14.16
C GLY A 661 13.79 13.83 14.98
N LYS A 662 14.00 15.03 14.45
CA LYS A 662 14.83 16.06 15.09
C LYS A 662 14.10 16.87 16.16
N LEU A 663 12.86 17.31 15.88
CA LEU A 663 12.10 18.20 16.78
C LEU A 663 11.22 17.40 17.76
N ASN A 664 10.56 16.33 17.29
CA ASN A 664 9.63 15.54 18.11
C ASN A 664 10.27 14.27 18.68
N HIS A 665 11.56 14.00 18.38
CA HIS A 665 12.30 12.81 18.80
C HIS A 665 11.61 11.49 18.43
N ALA A 666 10.87 11.49 17.30
CA ALA A 666 10.16 10.30 16.82
C ALA A 666 11.15 9.30 16.18
N ARG A 667 10.86 8.00 16.33
CA ARG A 667 11.63 6.91 15.71
C ARG A 667 11.16 6.71 14.27
N VAL A 668 11.67 7.52 13.37
CA VAL A 668 11.33 7.45 11.94
C VAL A 668 12.60 7.55 11.11
N ARG A 669 12.63 6.86 9.99
CA ARG A 669 13.72 6.97 9.03
C ARG A 669 13.37 8.06 8.02
N PRO A 670 14.12 9.17 7.96
CA PRO A 670 13.88 10.20 6.96
C PRO A 670 14.26 9.73 5.56
N GLY A 671 13.60 10.31 4.55
CA GLY A 671 13.98 10.13 3.16
C GLY A 671 15.34 10.76 2.84
N ILE A 672 15.91 10.38 1.71
CA ILE A 672 17.27 10.74 1.31
C ILE A 672 17.34 12.21 0.87
N CYS A 673 18.08 13.01 1.61
CA CYS A 673 18.47 14.39 1.25
C CYS A 673 19.88 14.69 1.78
N ARG A 674 20.49 15.78 1.31
CA ARG A 674 21.81 16.21 1.81
C ARG A 674 21.68 16.80 3.22
N CYS A 675 20.80 17.76 3.41
CA CYS A 675 20.49 18.37 4.72
C CYS A 675 19.16 19.13 4.65
N VAL A 676 18.63 19.44 5.85
CA VAL A 676 17.52 20.39 6.04
C VAL A 676 18.03 21.49 6.97
N GLU A 677 17.98 22.74 6.49
CA GLU A 677 18.48 23.93 7.18
C GLU A 677 17.31 24.77 7.71
N GLY A 678 17.52 25.56 8.78
CA GLY A 678 16.49 26.44 9.35
C GLY A 678 15.56 25.76 10.37
N MET A 679 15.84 24.53 10.78
CA MET A 679 15.05 23.79 11.79
C MET A 679 15.07 24.47 13.17
N GLU A 680 16.10 25.24 13.49
CA GLU A 680 16.25 26.00 14.75
C GLU A 680 15.16 27.05 14.94
N HIS A 681 14.47 27.43 13.87
CA HIS A 681 13.38 28.40 13.92
C HIS A 681 12.05 27.76 14.32
N LEU A 682 11.98 26.44 14.37
CA LEU A 682 10.79 25.67 14.69
C LEU A 682 10.94 25.00 16.06
N ASP A 683 9.83 24.82 16.74
CA ASP A 683 9.74 24.09 18.01
C ASP A 683 9.21 22.67 17.86
N LYS A 684 8.31 22.44 16.92
CA LYS A 684 7.73 21.13 16.63
C LYS A 684 7.12 21.09 15.25
N VAL A 685 6.90 19.86 14.74
CA VAL A 685 6.11 19.56 13.55
C VAL A 685 4.86 18.79 13.94
N ILE A 686 3.75 19.13 13.30
CA ILE A 686 2.48 18.42 13.43
C ILE A 686 2.05 17.95 12.05
N ASP A 687 2.08 16.65 11.87
CA ASP A 687 1.65 15.99 10.64
C ASP A 687 0.18 15.58 10.75
N ILE A 688 -0.66 16.15 9.88
CA ILE A 688 -2.10 15.94 9.84
C ILE A 688 -2.45 15.21 8.55
N ASP A 689 -2.42 13.89 8.62
CA ASP A 689 -2.74 12.98 7.53
C ASP A 689 -4.19 12.44 7.60
N GLN A 690 -4.61 11.72 6.57
CA GLN A 690 -5.95 11.10 6.48
C GLN A 690 -6.05 9.75 7.23
N SER A 691 -5.02 9.34 7.96
CA SER A 691 -5.05 8.10 8.74
C SER A 691 -6.12 8.18 9.85
N PRO A 692 -6.79 7.06 10.15
CA PRO A 692 -7.79 7.03 11.22
C PRO A 692 -7.24 7.53 12.56
N ILE A 693 -8.07 8.23 13.34
CA ILE A 693 -7.73 8.71 14.71
C ILE A 693 -7.54 7.58 15.73
N GLY A 694 -7.74 6.35 15.30
CA GLY A 694 -7.50 5.13 16.08
C GLY A 694 -7.93 3.89 15.31
N ARG A 695 -7.42 2.73 15.73
CA ARG A 695 -7.62 1.45 15.04
C ARG A 695 -8.75 0.60 15.61
N THR A 696 -9.38 1.05 16.69
CA THR A 696 -10.41 0.30 17.40
C THR A 696 -11.71 1.10 17.52
N PRO A 697 -12.87 0.46 17.67
CA PRO A 697 -14.15 1.15 17.89
C PRO A 697 -14.19 2.03 19.15
N ARG A 698 -13.23 1.87 20.07
CA ARG A 698 -13.10 2.70 21.29
C ARG A 698 -12.57 4.10 21.01
N SER A 699 -11.77 4.24 19.96
CA SER A 699 -11.32 5.57 19.54
C SER A 699 -12.47 6.33 18.91
N ASN A 700 -12.67 7.56 19.33
CA ASN A 700 -13.73 8.44 18.85
C ASN A 700 -13.32 9.92 18.94
N PRO A 701 -14.05 10.86 18.35
CA PRO A 701 -13.72 12.29 18.40
C PRO A 701 -13.55 12.82 19.84
N ALA A 702 -14.41 12.44 20.78
CA ALA A 702 -14.29 12.90 22.16
C ALA A 702 -13.02 12.42 22.86
N THR A 703 -12.59 11.17 22.62
CA THR A 703 -11.35 10.64 23.20
C THR A 703 -10.10 11.26 22.59
N TYR A 704 -10.10 11.47 21.28
CA TYR A 704 -8.95 12.01 20.56
C TYR A 704 -8.69 13.49 20.90
N THR A 705 -9.75 14.32 20.96
CA THR A 705 -9.65 15.73 21.35
C THR A 705 -9.39 15.94 22.85
N GLY A 706 -9.43 14.86 23.65
CA GLY A 706 -9.36 14.93 25.10
C GLY A 706 -10.60 15.53 25.76
N LEU A 707 -11.67 15.75 25.01
CA LEU A 707 -12.98 16.20 25.50
C LEU A 707 -13.57 15.19 26.48
N PHE A 708 -13.39 13.92 26.21
CA PHE A 708 -13.94 12.85 27.04
C PHE A 708 -13.37 12.81 28.47
N ASN A 709 -12.15 13.26 28.68
CA ASN A 709 -11.56 13.36 30.02
C ASN A 709 -12.36 14.38 30.87
N ASP A 710 -12.62 15.56 30.31
CA ASP A 710 -13.38 16.62 31.00
C ASP A 710 -14.84 16.18 31.28
N ILE A 711 -15.45 15.42 30.35
CA ILE A 711 -16.78 14.83 30.53
C ILE A 711 -16.80 13.82 31.67
N ARG A 712 -15.81 12.91 31.76
CA ARG A 712 -15.70 11.95 32.85
C ARG A 712 -15.54 12.62 34.22
N ASP A 713 -14.71 13.66 34.28
CA ASP A 713 -14.51 14.43 35.50
C ASP A 713 -15.81 15.15 35.93
N LEU A 714 -16.57 15.66 34.96
CA LEU A 714 -17.89 16.26 35.20
C LEU A 714 -18.85 15.22 35.80
N PHE A 715 -18.99 14.04 35.18
CA PHE A 715 -19.88 13.00 35.69
C PHE A 715 -19.47 12.51 37.07
N ALA A 716 -18.17 12.35 37.35
CA ALA A 716 -17.66 12.02 38.68
C ALA A 716 -17.94 13.09 39.75
N SER A 717 -18.12 14.35 39.32
CA SER A 717 -18.45 15.46 40.21
C SER A 717 -19.94 15.59 40.57
N THR A 718 -20.81 14.85 39.90
CA THR A 718 -22.27 14.85 40.16
C THR A 718 -22.61 14.32 41.57
N ALA A 719 -23.74 14.75 42.13
CA ALA A 719 -24.19 14.31 43.45
C ALA A 719 -24.33 12.77 43.52
N ASP A 720 -25.00 12.20 42.50
CA ASP A 720 -25.24 10.75 42.43
C ASP A 720 -23.96 9.95 42.34
N ALA A 721 -22.95 10.39 41.58
CA ALA A 721 -21.66 9.73 41.49
C ALA A 721 -20.92 9.79 42.84
N LYS A 722 -20.94 10.93 43.53
CA LYS A 722 -20.32 11.11 44.85
C LYS A 722 -20.95 10.24 45.90
N ILE A 723 -22.27 10.14 45.95
CA ILE A 723 -23.02 9.28 46.92
C ILE A 723 -22.62 7.81 46.67
N ARG A 724 -22.43 7.39 45.43
CA ARG A 724 -22.06 6.01 45.09
C ARG A 724 -20.54 5.74 45.14
N GLY A 725 -19.73 6.77 45.42
CA GLY A 725 -18.26 6.65 45.44
C GLY A 725 -17.62 6.43 44.03
N TYR A 726 -18.29 6.92 42.99
CA TYR A 726 -17.86 6.75 41.61
C TYR A 726 -16.84 7.82 41.21
N GLY A 727 -15.58 7.42 41.02
CA GLY A 727 -14.55 8.30 40.45
C GLY A 727 -14.55 8.32 38.90
N PRO A 728 -13.70 9.16 38.26
CA PRO A 728 -13.66 9.31 36.79
C PRO A 728 -13.39 8.00 36.03
N GLY A 729 -12.71 7.03 36.66
CA GLY A 729 -12.47 5.70 36.08
C GLY A 729 -13.75 4.91 35.82
N ARG A 730 -14.81 5.11 36.64
CA ARG A 730 -16.11 4.46 36.47
C ARG A 730 -16.77 4.83 35.13
N PHE A 731 -16.56 6.05 34.69
CA PHE A 731 -17.10 6.60 33.46
C PHE A 731 -16.20 6.38 32.24
N SER A 732 -15.17 5.50 32.35
CA SER A 732 -14.32 5.09 31.25
C SER A 732 -14.76 3.73 30.70
N PHE A 733 -15.06 3.67 29.40
CA PHE A 733 -15.32 2.40 28.71
C PHE A 733 -14.05 1.56 28.46
N ASN A 734 -12.86 2.10 28.75
CA ASN A 734 -11.57 1.37 28.64
C ASN A 734 -11.19 0.62 29.93
N VAL A 735 -11.77 1.01 31.07
CA VAL A 735 -11.41 0.49 32.39
C VAL A 735 -12.53 -0.42 32.93
N LYS A 736 -12.16 -1.51 33.59
CA LYS A 736 -13.12 -2.40 34.26
C LYS A 736 -13.86 -1.66 35.37
N GLY A 737 -15.11 -2.05 35.61
CA GLY A 737 -15.95 -1.52 36.68
C GLY A 737 -17.15 -0.74 36.19
N GLY A 738 -17.01 0.12 35.17
CA GLY A 738 -18.15 0.91 34.61
C GLY A 738 -18.56 0.51 33.22
N ARG A 739 -17.69 -0.18 32.49
CA ARG A 739 -17.96 -0.63 31.12
C ARG A 739 -18.83 -1.88 31.06
N CYS A 740 -19.48 -2.10 29.95
CA CYS A 740 -20.09 -3.38 29.62
C CYS A 740 -19.00 -4.45 29.44
N GLU A 741 -19.03 -5.50 30.26
CA GLU A 741 -17.98 -6.55 30.18
C GLU A 741 -18.22 -7.50 28.99
N ALA A 742 -19.45 -7.65 28.48
CA ALA A 742 -19.74 -8.49 27.31
C ALA A 742 -19.01 -8.02 26.05
N CYS A 743 -19.04 -6.71 25.76
CA CYS A 743 -18.29 -6.12 24.65
C CYS A 743 -16.98 -5.45 25.09
N SER A 744 -16.61 -5.56 26.37
CA SER A 744 -15.43 -4.90 26.95
C SER A 744 -15.37 -3.37 26.71
N GLY A 745 -16.52 -2.72 26.53
CA GLY A 745 -16.64 -1.29 26.30
C GLY A 745 -16.61 -0.85 24.83
N ASP A 746 -16.52 -1.80 23.86
CA ASP A 746 -16.54 -1.49 22.43
C ASP A 746 -17.92 -1.02 21.95
N GLY A 747 -19.00 -1.46 22.60
CA GLY A 747 -20.39 -1.25 22.17
C GLY A 747 -20.79 -2.17 21.02
N LEU A 748 -19.84 -2.76 20.36
CA LEU A 748 -19.99 -3.67 19.21
C LEU A 748 -19.30 -5.00 19.51
N VAL A 749 -19.76 -6.06 18.90
CA VAL A 749 -19.11 -7.39 18.90
C VAL A 749 -18.60 -7.64 17.50
N LYS A 750 -17.32 -7.96 17.39
CA LYS A 750 -16.69 -8.35 16.14
C LYS A 750 -16.96 -9.82 15.86
N ILE A 751 -17.57 -10.12 14.73
CA ILE A 751 -17.75 -11.48 14.22
C ILE A 751 -16.70 -11.69 13.13
N GLU A 752 -15.71 -12.54 13.41
CA GLU A 752 -14.65 -12.88 12.45
C GLU A 752 -15.18 -13.87 11.42
N MET A 753 -15.14 -13.48 10.14
CA MET A 753 -15.56 -14.30 9.02
C MET A 753 -14.33 -14.71 8.20
N HIS A 754 -13.91 -15.98 8.29
CA HIS A 754 -12.64 -16.49 7.72
C HIS A 754 -12.40 -16.18 6.24
N PHE A 755 -13.45 -16.01 5.44
CA PHE A 755 -13.36 -15.75 3.99
C PHE A 755 -14.00 -14.43 3.54
N LEU A 756 -14.66 -13.72 4.45
CA LEU A 756 -15.33 -12.44 4.21
C LEU A 756 -14.77 -11.37 5.14
N ALA A 757 -15.13 -10.11 4.89
CA ALA A 757 -14.80 -9.02 5.81
C ALA A 757 -15.47 -9.24 7.17
N ASP A 758 -14.77 -8.90 8.25
CA ASP A 758 -15.31 -8.97 9.61
C ASP A 758 -16.57 -8.10 9.74
N VAL A 759 -17.60 -8.63 10.39
CA VAL A 759 -18.85 -7.93 10.64
C VAL A 759 -18.89 -7.43 12.08
N TYR A 760 -19.32 -6.20 12.27
CA TYR A 760 -19.51 -5.58 13.58
C TYR A 760 -21.00 -5.43 13.86
N VAL A 761 -21.50 -6.08 14.92
CA VAL A 761 -22.89 -6.00 15.35
C VAL A 761 -23.01 -5.32 16.70
N PRO A 762 -24.10 -4.56 16.99
CA PRO A 762 -24.32 -4.02 18.32
C PRO A 762 -24.31 -5.10 19.39
N CYS A 763 -23.70 -4.79 20.52
CA CYS A 763 -23.66 -5.72 21.66
C CYS A 763 -25.08 -5.94 22.21
N GLU A 764 -25.52 -7.19 22.32
CA GLU A 764 -26.84 -7.60 22.81
C GLU A 764 -27.11 -7.19 24.27
N VAL A 765 -26.06 -7.01 25.08
CA VAL A 765 -26.19 -6.67 26.50
C VAL A 765 -26.33 -5.18 26.73
N CYS A 766 -25.52 -4.34 26.06
CA CYS A 766 -25.54 -2.90 26.24
C CYS A 766 -26.19 -2.14 25.09
N HIS A 767 -26.60 -2.82 24.02
CA HIS A 767 -27.25 -2.21 22.82
C HIS A 767 -26.48 -1.00 22.29
N GLY A 768 -25.12 -1.09 22.26
CA GLY A 768 -24.26 -0.01 21.80
C GLY A 768 -23.87 1.03 22.86
N ALA A 769 -24.47 1.03 24.04
CA ALA A 769 -24.24 2.03 25.09
C ALA A 769 -22.85 1.98 25.74
N ARG A 770 -22.07 0.90 25.57
CA ARG A 770 -20.68 0.71 26.06
C ARG A 770 -20.52 0.53 27.57
N TYR A 771 -21.51 0.89 28.39
CA TYR A 771 -21.49 0.88 29.86
C TYR A 771 -22.42 -0.15 30.46
N ASN A 772 -22.19 -0.48 31.72
CA ASN A 772 -23.12 -1.25 32.51
C ASN A 772 -24.29 -0.37 33.01
N ARG A 773 -25.35 -1.03 33.49
CA ARG A 773 -26.60 -0.37 33.90
C ARG A 773 -26.38 0.66 35.01
N GLU A 774 -25.59 0.32 36.01
CA GLU A 774 -25.36 1.17 37.19
C GLU A 774 -24.62 2.47 36.83
N THR A 775 -23.72 2.43 35.86
CA THR A 775 -23.04 3.63 35.38
C THR A 775 -23.99 4.53 34.58
N LEU A 776 -24.94 3.95 33.83
CA LEU A 776 -25.93 4.68 33.05
C LEU A 776 -27.03 5.35 33.89
N GLU A 777 -27.18 4.95 35.17
CA GLU A 777 -28.11 5.61 36.10
C GLU A 777 -27.65 7.01 36.52
N VAL A 778 -26.34 7.31 36.45
CA VAL A 778 -25.82 8.63 36.79
C VAL A 778 -26.07 9.57 35.62
N GLN A 779 -26.70 10.72 35.92
CA GLN A 779 -27.12 11.71 34.94
C GLN A 779 -26.55 13.09 35.24
N TYR A 780 -26.34 13.85 34.17
CA TYR A 780 -26.05 15.27 34.18
C TYR A 780 -27.05 15.99 33.28
N LYS A 781 -27.78 16.98 33.76
CA LYS A 781 -28.88 17.66 33.03
C LYS A 781 -29.84 16.66 32.34
N GLY A 782 -30.20 15.57 33.02
CA GLY A 782 -31.12 14.53 32.51
C GLY A 782 -30.54 13.57 31.44
N LYS A 783 -29.26 13.64 31.16
CA LYS A 783 -28.60 12.70 30.20
C LYS A 783 -27.53 11.90 30.89
N ASN A 784 -27.45 10.60 30.58
CA ASN A 784 -26.35 9.73 31.01
C ASN A 784 -25.14 9.85 30.07
N ILE A 785 -24.01 9.26 30.44
CA ILE A 785 -22.76 9.38 29.69
C ILE A 785 -22.83 8.79 28.27
N ALA A 786 -23.62 7.73 28.05
CA ALA A 786 -23.81 7.15 26.71
C ALA A 786 -24.62 8.08 25.82
N GLN A 787 -25.68 8.72 26.34
CA GLN A 787 -26.46 9.72 25.64
C GLN A 787 -25.65 10.99 25.31
N VAL A 788 -24.69 11.36 26.18
CA VAL A 788 -23.76 12.46 25.90
C VAL A 788 -22.79 12.08 24.79
N LEU A 789 -22.31 10.85 24.74
CA LEU A 789 -21.48 10.38 23.62
C LEU A 789 -22.25 10.26 22.30
N ASP A 790 -23.57 10.06 22.36
CA ASP A 790 -24.44 10.01 21.17
C ASP A 790 -24.84 11.38 20.65
N MET A 791 -24.57 12.46 21.40
CA MET A 791 -24.77 13.84 20.92
C MET A 791 -23.83 14.17 19.78
N THR A 792 -24.29 14.99 18.84
CA THR A 792 -23.44 15.66 17.85
C THR A 792 -22.58 16.73 18.53
N ALA A 793 -21.49 17.13 17.85
CA ALA A 793 -20.63 18.19 18.37
C ALA A 793 -21.36 19.52 18.52
N GLU A 794 -22.35 19.83 17.64
CA GLU A 794 -23.20 21.01 17.71
C GLU A 794 -24.10 20.97 18.94
N GLU A 795 -24.83 19.88 19.16
CA GLU A 795 -25.66 19.68 20.38
C GLU A 795 -24.81 19.75 21.65
N ALA A 796 -23.56 19.26 21.62
CA ALA A 796 -22.68 19.31 22.76
C ALA A 796 -22.25 20.76 23.11
N VAL A 797 -22.06 21.64 22.13
CA VAL A 797 -21.75 23.06 22.36
C VAL A 797 -22.88 23.74 23.16
N ASP A 798 -24.12 23.47 22.81
CA ASP A 798 -25.29 24.02 23.49
C ASP A 798 -25.50 23.39 24.87
N PHE A 799 -25.39 22.06 24.96
CA PHE A 799 -25.58 21.32 26.21
C PHE A 799 -24.56 21.72 27.28
N PHE A 800 -23.31 21.97 26.88
CA PHE A 800 -22.23 22.38 27.78
C PHE A 800 -21.95 23.89 27.78
N GLU A 801 -22.93 24.75 27.45
CA GLU A 801 -22.74 26.20 27.35
C GLU A 801 -22.04 26.83 28.57
N ASN A 802 -22.35 26.35 29.79
CA ASN A 802 -21.83 26.85 31.07
C ASN A 802 -20.49 26.19 31.50
N LEU A 803 -19.89 25.34 30.67
CA LEU A 803 -18.65 24.60 30.93
C LEU A 803 -17.58 24.97 29.92
N PRO A 804 -16.83 26.07 30.10
CA PRO A 804 -15.97 26.65 29.08
C PRO A 804 -14.94 25.66 28.49
N LYS A 805 -14.35 24.75 29.31
CA LYS A 805 -13.37 23.77 28.85
C LYS A 805 -13.97 22.78 27.87
N ILE A 806 -15.14 22.23 28.17
CA ILE A 806 -15.86 21.25 27.34
C ILE A 806 -16.34 21.94 26.09
N ARG A 807 -17.05 23.10 26.28
CA ARG A 807 -17.59 23.90 25.18
C ARG A 807 -16.52 24.27 24.15
N LYS A 808 -15.36 24.79 24.60
CA LYS A 808 -14.27 25.19 23.69
C LYS A 808 -13.83 24.04 22.78
N LYS A 809 -13.64 22.82 23.33
CA LYS A 809 -13.21 21.66 22.54
C LYS A 809 -14.31 21.18 21.57
N ALA A 810 -15.58 21.19 21.99
CA ALA A 810 -16.71 20.88 21.10
C ALA A 810 -16.86 21.93 20.00
N GLN A 811 -16.70 23.23 20.32
CA GLN A 811 -16.73 24.33 19.38
C GLN A 811 -15.68 24.20 18.27
N MET A 812 -14.45 23.72 18.60
CA MET A 812 -13.42 23.49 17.59
C MET A 812 -13.83 22.42 16.57
N LEU A 813 -14.56 21.39 16.99
CA LEU A 813 -15.12 20.39 16.05
C LEU A 813 -16.16 21.02 15.11
N VAL A 814 -16.97 21.93 15.60
CA VAL A 814 -17.95 22.68 14.79
C VAL A 814 -17.25 23.62 13.81
N GLU A 815 -16.19 24.34 14.26
CA GLU A 815 -15.43 25.27 13.42
C GLU A 815 -14.75 24.59 12.22
N VAL A 816 -14.26 23.36 12.39
CA VAL A 816 -13.70 22.58 11.27
C VAL A 816 -14.77 21.90 10.41
N GLY A 817 -16.06 22.20 10.61
CA GLY A 817 -17.16 21.65 9.82
C GLY A 817 -17.61 20.23 10.22
N LEU A 818 -17.33 19.80 11.46
CA LEU A 818 -17.73 18.50 12.01
C LEU A 818 -18.88 18.59 13.03
N GLY A 819 -19.70 19.64 12.94
CA GLY A 819 -20.83 19.84 13.87
C GLY A 819 -21.81 18.67 13.92
N TYR A 820 -21.99 17.96 12.81
CA TYR A 820 -22.87 16.81 12.65
C TYR A 820 -22.34 15.50 13.20
N VAL A 821 -21.03 15.41 13.48
CA VAL A 821 -20.39 14.17 13.93
C VAL A 821 -20.70 13.94 15.40
N LYS A 822 -21.10 12.69 15.76
CA LYS A 822 -21.36 12.31 17.15
C LYS A 822 -20.06 12.23 17.94
N LEU A 823 -20.05 12.70 19.19
CA LEU A 823 -18.86 12.67 20.05
C LEU A 823 -18.28 11.28 20.25
N GLY A 824 -19.14 10.26 20.36
CA GLY A 824 -18.79 8.86 20.54
C GLY A 824 -18.70 8.03 19.25
N GLN A 825 -18.78 8.66 18.07
CA GLN A 825 -18.69 7.94 16.78
C GLN A 825 -17.37 7.18 16.66
N ALA A 826 -17.44 5.89 16.34
CA ALA A 826 -16.25 5.07 16.22
C ALA A 826 -15.31 5.57 15.12
N SER A 827 -14.00 5.59 15.39
CA SER A 827 -12.99 6.04 14.42
C SER A 827 -13.02 5.27 13.10
N THR A 828 -13.47 4.02 13.13
CA THR A 828 -13.58 3.15 11.96
C THR A 828 -14.71 3.53 11.00
N THR A 829 -15.66 4.36 11.45
CA THR A 829 -16.79 4.84 10.65
C THR A 829 -16.57 6.26 10.11
N LEU A 830 -15.51 6.94 10.55
CA LEU A 830 -15.12 8.24 10.03
C LEU A 830 -14.46 8.11 8.66
N SER A 831 -14.77 9.02 7.74
CA SER A 831 -14.00 9.17 6.49
C SER A 831 -12.59 9.70 6.78
N GLY A 832 -11.67 9.55 5.81
CA GLY A 832 -10.31 10.06 5.95
C GLY A 832 -10.28 11.58 6.19
N GLY A 833 -11.11 12.33 5.47
CA GLY A 833 -11.23 13.79 5.65
C GLY A 833 -11.83 14.19 7.02
N GLU A 834 -12.81 13.43 7.53
CA GLU A 834 -13.35 13.66 8.89
C GLU A 834 -12.30 13.38 9.95
N ALA A 835 -11.54 12.27 9.83
CA ALA A 835 -10.43 11.95 10.74
C ALA A 835 -9.37 13.05 10.76
N GLN A 836 -9.00 13.58 9.60
CA GLN A 836 -8.05 14.68 9.44
C GLN A 836 -8.56 15.97 10.12
N ARG A 837 -9.82 16.30 9.93
CA ARG A 837 -10.44 17.49 10.58
C ARG A 837 -10.55 17.33 12.09
N VAL A 838 -10.78 16.13 12.64
CA VAL A 838 -10.71 15.88 14.10
C VAL A 838 -9.29 16.16 14.63
N LYS A 839 -8.25 15.74 13.89
CA LYS A 839 -6.85 16.04 14.24
C LYS A 839 -6.61 17.55 14.25
N LEU A 840 -7.06 18.25 13.22
CA LEU A 840 -6.96 19.72 13.10
C LEU A 840 -7.67 20.44 14.24
N ALA A 841 -8.92 20.03 14.58
CA ALA A 841 -9.67 20.59 15.71
C ALA A 841 -8.93 20.45 17.04
N THR A 842 -8.23 19.31 17.22
CA THR A 842 -7.43 19.09 18.44
C THR A 842 -6.28 20.08 18.56
N GLU A 843 -5.61 20.39 17.46
CA GLU A 843 -4.49 21.34 17.46
C GLU A 843 -4.96 22.78 17.62
N LEU A 844 -6.10 23.16 17.03
CA LEU A 844 -6.72 24.47 17.24
C LEU A 844 -7.12 24.73 18.70
N ALA A 845 -7.49 23.68 19.43
CA ALA A 845 -7.84 23.81 20.85
C ALA A 845 -6.61 24.09 21.76
N ARG A 846 -5.39 23.85 21.26
CA ARG A 846 -4.12 24.09 21.99
C ARG A 846 -3.66 25.53 21.87
N THR A 847 -2.81 25.96 22.80
CA THR A 847 -2.18 27.29 22.73
C THR A 847 -1.07 27.26 21.67
N ALA A 848 -1.14 28.15 20.70
CA ALA A 848 -0.13 28.31 19.66
C ALA A 848 1.18 28.91 20.23
N THR A 849 2.31 28.35 19.80
CA THR A 849 3.64 28.86 20.14
C THR A 849 4.15 29.89 19.12
N GLY A 850 3.53 29.94 17.94
CA GLY A 850 3.97 30.80 16.82
C GLY A 850 5.22 30.30 16.08
N ARG A 851 5.72 29.09 16.42
CA ARG A 851 6.89 28.44 15.77
C ARG A 851 6.64 26.99 15.38
N THR A 852 5.38 26.60 15.29
CA THR A 852 5.00 25.25 14.88
C THR A 852 4.82 25.20 13.37
N ILE A 853 5.30 24.12 12.72
CA ILE A 853 4.95 23.81 11.34
C ILE A 853 3.85 22.75 11.32
N TYR A 854 2.75 23.06 10.65
CA TYR A 854 1.64 22.13 10.37
C TYR A 854 1.77 21.63 8.95
N SER A 855 1.87 20.34 8.78
CA SER A 855 1.90 19.67 7.48
C SER A 855 0.58 18.95 7.24
N LEU A 856 -0.09 19.26 6.14
CA LEU A 856 -1.39 18.67 5.77
C LEU A 856 -1.30 18.04 4.37
N ALA A 857 -1.79 16.81 4.25
CA ALA A 857 -1.88 16.12 2.96
C ALA A 857 -3.34 16.12 2.48
N GLU A 858 -3.60 16.84 1.38
CA GLU A 858 -4.89 16.93 0.69
C GLU A 858 -6.09 17.16 1.64
N PRO A 859 -6.09 18.24 2.43
CA PRO A 859 -7.12 18.45 3.45
C PRO A 859 -8.51 18.77 2.88
N THR A 860 -8.63 19.06 1.59
CA THR A 860 -9.93 19.32 0.91
C THR A 860 -10.61 18.06 0.41
N THR A 861 -10.01 16.89 0.61
CA THR A 861 -10.57 15.59 0.23
C THR A 861 -11.99 15.41 0.75
N GLY A 862 -12.95 15.14 -0.15
CA GLY A 862 -14.37 14.91 0.22
C GLY A 862 -15.10 16.14 0.75
N LEU A 863 -14.61 17.36 0.49
CA LEU A 863 -15.22 18.59 0.95
C LEU A 863 -16.00 19.32 -0.15
N HIS A 864 -17.19 19.71 0.17
CA HIS A 864 -17.95 20.67 -0.61
C HIS A 864 -17.29 22.07 -0.55
N ALA A 865 -17.46 22.90 -1.59
CA ALA A 865 -16.87 24.25 -1.66
C ALA A 865 -17.13 25.12 -0.40
N ALA A 866 -18.29 25.00 0.22
CA ALA A 866 -18.60 25.69 1.48
C ALA A 866 -17.75 25.20 2.67
N ASP A 867 -17.42 23.91 2.71
CA ASP A 867 -16.56 23.35 3.76
C ASP A 867 -15.09 23.67 3.48
N VAL A 868 -14.68 23.74 2.20
CA VAL A 868 -13.34 24.23 1.77
C VAL A 868 -13.16 25.67 2.22
N HIS A 869 -14.17 26.53 2.06
CA HIS A 869 -14.13 27.92 2.50
C HIS A 869 -13.84 28.03 4.01
N ARG A 870 -14.59 27.26 4.83
CA ARG A 870 -14.35 27.20 6.29
C ARG A 870 -12.97 26.69 6.64
N LEU A 871 -12.48 25.68 5.91
CA LEU A 871 -11.14 25.12 6.13
C LEU A 871 -10.06 26.18 5.86
N ILE A 872 -10.17 26.95 4.79
CA ILE A 872 -9.25 28.05 4.47
C ILE A 872 -9.21 29.08 5.62
N ASP A 873 -10.36 29.45 6.18
CA ASP A 873 -10.43 30.37 7.33
C ASP A 873 -9.69 29.80 8.55
N VAL A 874 -9.85 28.50 8.79
CA VAL A 874 -9.16 27.79 9.88
C VAL A 874 -7.65 27.77 9.67
N LEU A 875 -7.18 27.44 8.46
CA LEU A 875 -5.76 27.45 8.12
C LEU A 875 -5.19 28.88 8.23
N GLY A 876 -5.94 29.87 7.80
CA GLY A 876 -5.61 31.29 7.97
C GLY A 876 -5.37 31.67 9.43
N LYS A 877 -6.29 31.28 10.34
CA LYS A 877 -6.14 31.51 11.79
C LYS A 877 -4.84 30.89 12.37
N LEU A 878 -4.42 29.70 11.89
CA LEU A 878 -3.16 29.07 12.31
C LEU A 878 -1.94 29.89 11.86
N VAL A 879 -1.96 30.39 10.62
CA VAL A 879 -0.86 31.23 10.09
C VAL A 879 -0.81 32.58 10.81
N ASP A 880 -1.97 33.20 11.03
CA ASP A 880 -2.09 34.50 11.71
C ASP A 880 -1.63 34.44 13.18
N ALA A 881 -1.66 33.23 13.78
CA ALA A 881 -1.04 32.96 15.09
C ALA A 881 0.51 32.79 15.03
N GLY A 882 1.16 33.07 13.88
CA GLY A 882 2.60 33.02 13.67
C GLY A 882 3.16 31.68 13.21
N ASN A 883 2.32 30.65 13.07
CA ASN A 883 2.76 29.30 12.65
C ASN A 883 2.99 29.23 11.14
N THR A 884 3.67 28.18 10.71
CA THR A 884 3.83 27.83 9.30
C THR A 884 2.84 26.72 8.95
N VAL A 885 2.12 26.87 7.85
CA VAL A 885 1.20 25.85 7.34
C VAL A 885 1.66 25.41 5.95
N LEU A 886 2.01 24.14 5.82
CA LEU A 886 2.43 23.51 4.58
C LEU A 886 1.35 22.52 4.14
N VAL A 887 0.82 22.69 2.93
CA VAL A 887 -0.31 21.90 2.43
C VAL A 887 0.05 21.27 1.09
N ILE A 888 -0.09 19.96 0.97
CA ILE A 888 -0.11 19.30 -0.36
C ILE A 888 -1.53 19.43 -0.89
N GLU A 889 -1.72 20.09 -2.02
CA GLU A 889 -3.06 20.36 -2.55
C GLU A 889 -3.15 20.33 -4.07
N HIS A 890 -4.38 20.00 -4.53
CA HIS A 890 -4.80 20.07 -5.93
C HIS A 890 -5.99 21.00 -6.16
N ASN A 891 -6.70 21.34 -5.09
CA ASN A 891 -7.86 22.23 -5.15
C ASN A 891 -7.40 23.66 -5.41
N LEU A 892 -7.83 24.21 -6.56
CA LEU A 892 -7.42 25.55 -7.02
C LEU A 892 -7.93 26.66 -6.11
N ASP A 893 -9.04 26.45 -5.39
CA ASP A 893 -9.54 27.42 -4.44
C ASP A 893 -8.63 27.61 -3.23
N VAL A 894 -8.00 26.52 -2.75
CA VAL A 894 -6.97 26.60 -1.70
C VAL A 894 -5.68 27.18 -2.27
N ILE A 895 -5.27 26.73 -3.44
CA ILE A 895 -4.00 27.15 -4.07
C ILE A 895 -4.00 28.66 -4.35
N LYS A 896 -5.12 29.23 -4.85
CA LYS A 896 -5.22 30.68 -5.08
C LYS A 896 -5.15 31.53 -3.80
N THR A 897 -5.49 30.93 -2.62
CA THR A 897 -5.41 31.62 -1.33
C THR A 897 -4.07 31.51 -0.64
N ALA A 898 -3.16 30.67 -1.14
CA ALA A 898 -1.84 30.45 -0.58
C ALA A 898 -0.94 31.71 -0.65
N ASP A 899 -0.05 31.87 0.32
CA ASP A 899 0.95 32.94 0.31
C ASP A 899 2.17 32.56 -0.54
N HIS A 900 2.42 31.26 -0.72
CA HIS A 900 3.54 30.72 -1.48
C HIS A 900 3.18 29.36 -2.08
N ILE A 901 3.67 29.09 -3.28
CA ILE A 901 3.48 27.83 -3.99
C ILE A 901 4.85 27.22 -4.31
N ILE A 902 4.93 25.90 -4.21
CA ILE A 902 6.04 25.08 -4.69
C ILE A 902 5.43 24.05 -5.64
N ASP A 903 5.63 24.24 -6.95
CA ASP A 903 5.06 23.38 -7.99
C ASP A 903 6.06 22.34 -8.47
N LEU A 904 5.70 21.06 -8.35
CA LEU A 904 6.53 19.91 -8.72
C LEU A 904 6.03 19.27 -10.01
N GLY A 905 6.97 18.90 -10.87
CA GLY A 905 6.63 18.31 -12.17
C GLY A 905 7.86 18.01 -13.03
N PRO A 906 7.72 18.17 -14.36
CA PRO A 906 6.49 18.50 -15.11
C PRO A 906 5.49 17.35 -15.20
N GLU A 907 5.98 16.09 -15.15
CA GLU A 907 5.19 14.87 -15.26
C GLU A 907 5.18 14.05 -13.95
N GLY A 908 4.48 12.91 -13.94
CA GLY A 908 4.55 11.92 -12.86
C GLY A 908 5.64 10.87 -13.09
N GLY A 909 6.07 10.19 -12.02
CA GLY A 909 7.07 9.12 -12.06
C GLY A 909 8.45 9.60 -12.50
N ASP A 910 9.08 8.89 -13.43
CA ASP A 910 10.45 9.19 -13.89
C ASP A 910 10.58 10.55 -14.61
N GLY A 911 9.50 11.03 -15.23
CA GLY A 911 9.43 12.34 -15.86
C GLY A 911 9.17 13.49 -14.89
N GLY A 912 8.97 13.21 -13.61
CA GLY A 912 8.74 14.16 -12.53
C GLY A 912 9.95 14.37 -11.64
N GLY A 913 9.69 14.88 -10.45
CA GLY A 913 10.70 15.03 -9.40
C GLY A 913 11.54 16.28 -9.52
N TYR A 914 11.12 17.28 -10.29
CA TYR A 914 11.73 18.59 -10.38
C TYR A 914 10.83 19.67 -9.79
N VAL A 915 11.43 20.75 -9.32
CA VAL A 915 10.71 21.99 -9.00
C VAL A 915 10.53 22.78 -10.31
N VAL A 916 9.28 22.96 -10.72
CA VAL A 916 8.92 23.67 -11.98
C VAL A 916 8.79 25.16 -11.73
N ALA A 917 8.13 25.53 -10.64
CA ALA A 917 7.90 26.92 -10.27
C ALA A 917 7.82 27.10 -8.76
N THR A 918 8.27 28.24 -8.27
CA THR A 918 8.09 28.67 -6.86
C THR A 918 7.73 30.16 -6.84
N GLY A 919 6.93 30.57 -5.89
CA GLY A 919 6.54 31.96 -5.75
C GLY A 919 5.10 32.15 -5.28
N THR A 920 4.56 33.35 -5.45
CA THR A 920 3.14 33.60 -5.19
C THR A 920 2.27 32.96 -6.25
N PRO A 921 0.97 32.75 -5.99
CA PRO A 921 0.04 32.25 -7.00
C PRO A 921 0.10 33.00 -8.33
N GLU A 922 0.23 34.31 -8.26
CA GLU A 922 0.32 35.22 -9.42
C GLU A 922 1.60 34.97 -10.23
N GLU A 923 2.73 34.75 -9.56
CA GLU A 923 4.02 34.45 -10.20
C GLU A 923 4.01 33.08 -10.85
N VAL A 924 3.52 32.05 -10.16
CA VAL A 924 3.42 30.68 -10.71
C VAL A 924 2.46 30.63 -11.89
N ALA A 925 1.39 31.42 -11.89
CA ALA A 925 0.47 31.51 -13.02
C ALA A 925 1.13 32.06 -14.31
N GLN A 926 2.28 32.75 -14.23
CA GLN A 926 3.03 33.24 -15.40
C GLN A 926 4.00 32.20 -15.97
N VAL A 927 4.28 31.12 -15.28
CA VAL A 927 5.22 30.07 -15.72
C VAL A 927 4.54 29.10 -16.69
N PRO A 928 4.92 29.07 -17.98
CA PRO A 928 4.24 28.25 -18.99
C PRO A 928 4.38 26.75 -18.75
N GLU A 929 5.48 26.30 -18.14
CA GLU A 929 5.79 24.91 -17.85
C GLU A 929 4.98 24.36 -16.66
N SER A 930 4.41 25.25 -15.84
CA SER A 930 3.59 24.87 -14.70
C SER A 930 2.15 24.56 -15.12
N TYR A 931 1.77 23.30 -15.10
CA TYR A 931 0.36 22.93 -15.31
C TYR A 931 -0.55 23.55 -14.27
N THR A 932 -0.15 23.55 -13.00
CA THR A 932 -0.90 24.22 -11.93
C THR A 932 -1.10 25.71 -12.26
N GLY A 933 -0.03 26.40 -12.72
CA GLY A 933 -0.10 27.80 -13.12
C GLY A 933 -1.08 28.05 -14.27
N GLN A 934 -1.10 27.18 -15.29
CA GLN A 934 -2.01 27.29 -16.43
C GLN A 934 -3.49 27.24 -16.01
N TYR A 935 -3.86 26.32 -15.11
CA TYR A 935 -5.24 26.21 -14.60
C TYR A 935 -5.57 27.33 -13.62
N LEU A 936 -4.60 27.79 -12.83
CA LEU A 936 -4.77 28.84 -11.81
C LEU A 936 -5.14 30.20 -12.42
N LYS A 937 -4.69 30.50 -13.66
CA LYS A 937 -5.04 31.75 -14.39
C LYS A 937 -6.54 32.04 -14.45
N ARG A 938 -7.38 31.01 -14.38
CA ARG A 938 -8.84 31.15 -14.44
C ARG A 938 -9.45 31.56 -13.11
N TYR A 939 -8.71 31.45 -12.02
CA TYR A 939 -9.17 31.63 -10.64
C TYR A 939 -8.58 32.88 -9.97
N LEU A 940 -7.52 33.46 -10.54
CA LEU A 940 -6.90 34.74 -10.18
C LEU A 940 -7.53 35.87 -10.98
#